data_34c11c9adfbe6e68d251848d76cb0c48
#
_entry.id   34c11c9adfbe6e68d251848d76cb0c48
#
_cell.length_a   1.000
_cell.length_b   1.000
_cell.length_c   1.000
_cell.angle_alpha   90.00
_cell.angle_beta   90.00
_cell.angle_gamma   90.00
#
_symmetry.space_group_name_H-M   'P 1'
#
loop_
_entity.id
_entity.type
_entity.pdbx_description
1 polymer ?
#
loop_
_entity_poly.entity_id
_entity_poly.type
_entity_poly.pdbx_seq_one_letter_code
_entity_poly.pdbx_strand_id
1 'polypeptide(L)'
;MMTANEIRDSYLKFFESKGHVIVPSAPIVVKDDPTLMFTNAGMNQWKDIILGTKEPEPRRRTDSQKCLRVSGKHNDLEEVGRDSALSHHTMFEMLGNWSFGDYFKEGAIDYAYEYLVDVLHLDPKDLYVTVFEGDPKENISRDDEAAGYWRKHFPENHIVNGNKHDNFWEMGDTGPCGPCSEIHIDFRSEEEKKKVPGEQLVNKDHPQVIEIWNIVFMQYNRKADGSLEPLKMHVIDTGLGFERLVRLLQGKDSNYDTDIFTPIISEIERLSGKKYNHTFPEGPNGEGVTPEEKVDIAIRVVADHLRAVAFAIADGQLPSNAKAGYVIRRILRRAVRYSYTFLDQKQAFMYKLLPVLVHEMGDAYPELKAQQELIGRVMKQEEESFLRTLENGIELLSADMEEMKAQGKKQLDGEKAFRLFDTYGFPLDLTELILGENGYSVDEKGFDAEMAKQKARARNAAAVENGDWVVLREGEQEFVGYDYNEYECHILRYRKVTQKKSSFYEVVLDHTPFYGEMGGQVGDQGDLVSENETVHIIDTKRENNQSIHIIKQLPKEPTADFMACVDVDKREGSACNHTATHLLDYALKQVLGPQVEQKGSYVDDKILRFDFNYFEKVSDEKIREVERIVNKMIREDLPLDEHRDTPIEEAKQLGAIALFGEKYGDKVRVVKFGPSIEFCGGIHVKSTGHIGFFKIISESSVAAGIRRVEALTGKAAEEGIYAVEDTLNGIRELFNNAKNLQATIEKSINENSELKKELESFRQQKVEDMKRKLVETAKDVNGTKVVTAILPIQPNSAKDLVFKVREAIPEHLVCVIGSVHNDKPMLSVMFSEDMVKDHSRNAGKIVREAAKLIKGGGGGQPHYAQAGGKDKNGLTAAIDKVIELCQL
;
A
#
# COMPACT_ATOMS: atom_id res chain seq x y z
N MET A 1 -39.48 -4.02 -15.85
CA MET A 1 -38.10 -3.50 -15.90
C MET A 1 -37.28 -4.49 -15.12
N MET A 2 -36.21 -5.05 -15.71
CA MET A 2 -35.34 -6.02 -15.05
C MET A 2 -34.45 -5.32 -14.04
N THR A 3 -34.23 -5.96 -12.89
CA THR A 3 -33.23 -5.52 -11.91
C THR A 3 -31.81 -5.90 -12.36
N ALA A 4 -30.81 -5.26 -11.78
CA ALA A 4 -29.41 -5.60 -12.06
C ALA A 4 -29.09 -7.08 -11.81
N ASN A 5 -29.61 -7.67 -10.74
CA ASN A 5 -29.44 -9.10 -10.45
C ASN A 5 -30.11 -9.99 -11.50
N GLU A 6 -31.32 -9.65 -11.96
CA GLU A 6 -32.00 -10.39 -13.03
C GLU A 6 -31.27 -10.31 -14.36
N ILE A 7 -30.64 -9.17 -14.67
CA ILE A 7 -29.83 -8.98 -15.88
C ILE A 7 -28.57 -9.86 -15.81
N ARG A 8 -27.85 -9.85 -14.67
CA ARG A 8 -26.67 -10.70 -14.47
C ARG A 8 -27.03 -12.17 -14.62
N ASP A 9 -28.10 -12.61 -13.98
CA ASP A 9 -28.61 -13.99 -14.07
C ASP A 9 -29.01 -14.37 -15.47
N SER A 10 -29.66 -13.45 -16.20
CA SER A 10 -30.05 -13.66 -17.60
C SER A 10 -28.85 -13.98 -18.48
N TYR A 11 -27.76 -13.20 -18.34
CA TYR A 11 -26.54 -13.43 -19.11
C TYR A 11 -25.91 -14.79 -18.80
N LEU A 12 -25.72 -15.08 -17.53
CA LEU A 12 -25.08 -16.33 -17.09
C LEU A 12 -25.89 -17.55 -17.54
N LYS A 13 -27.21 -17.53 -17.38
CA LYS A 13 -28.10 -18.62 -17.82
C LYS A 13 -28.17 -18.76 -19.34
N PHE A 14 -28.09 -17.66 -20.08
CA PHE A 14 -28.02 -17.71 -21.54
C PHE A 14 -26.77 -18.46 -21.98
N PHE A 15 -25.59 -18.12 -21.48
CA PHE A 15 -24.36 -18.81 -21.86
C PHE A 15 -24.27 -20.23 -21.30
N GLU A 16 -24.84 -20.50 -20.12
CA GLU A 16 -25.00 -21.86 -19.61
C GLU A 16 -25.81 -22.72 -20.60
N SER A 17 -26.89 -22.17 -21.16
CA SER A 17 -27.71 -22.84 -22.19
C SER A 17 -26.96 -23.12 -23.49
N LYS A 18 -25.87 -22.35 -23.73
CA LYS A 18 -24.93 -22.57 -24.87
C LYS A 18 -23.76 -23.49 -24.50
N GLY A 19 -23.83 -24.18 -23.36
CA GLY A 19 -22.83 -25.15 -22.92
C GLY A 19 -21.60 -24.53 -22.22
N HIS A 20 -21.68 -23.30 -21.76
CA HIS A 20 -20.66 -22.69 -20.93
C HIS A 20 -20.84 -23.08 -19.46
N VAL A 21 -19.72 -23.28 -18.76
CA VAL A 21 -19.74 -23.49 -17.32
C VAL A 21 -19.66 -22.13 -16.63
N ILE A 22 -20.59 -21.87 -15.71
CA ILE A 22 -20.55 -20.68 -14.88
C ILE A 22 -19.41 -20.84 -13.86
N VAL A 23 -18.48 -19.89 -13.85
CA VAL A 23 -17.34 -19.90 -12.93
C VAL A 23 -17.39 -18.69 -12.00
N PRO A 24 -16.85 -18.76 -10.76
CA PRO A 24 -16.82 -17.63 -9.86
C PRO A 24 -15.86 -16.54 -10.36
N SER A 25 -16.16 -15.29 -10.04
CA SER A 25 -15.27 -14.16 -10.29
C SER A 25 -13.90 -14.37 -9.62
N ALA A 26 -12.84 -14.07 -10.34
CA ALA A 26 -11.52 -14.00 -9.73
C ALA A 26 -11.41 -12.83 -8.76
N PRO A 27 -10.48 -12.88 -7.79
CA PRO A 27 -10.19 -11.74 -6.91
C PRO A 27 -9.76 -10.50 -7.71
N ILE A 28 -10.12 -9.32 -7.20
CA ILE A 28 -9.72 -8.03 -7.80
C ILE A 28 -8.20 -7.86 -7.84
N VAL A 29 -7.47 -8.38 -6.83
CA VAL A 29 -6.01 -8.27 -6.74
C VAL A 29 -5.36 -9.53 -7.26
N VAL A 30 -4.51 -9.37 -8.28
CA VAL A 30 -3.74 -10.46 -8.87
C VAL A 30 -2.50 -10.72 -8.02
N LYS A 31 -2.34 -11.93 -7.50
CA LYS A 31 -1.20 -12.31 -6.66
C LYS A 31 -0.06 -12.94 -7.45
N ASP A 32 -0.37 -13.68 -8.50
CA ASP A 32 0.57 -14.58 -9.20
C ASP A 32 0.96 -14.08 -10.61
N ASP A 33 0.64 -12.84 -10.99
CA ASP A 33 1.08 -12.23 -12.23
C ASP A 33 1.88 -10.95 -11.95
N PRO A 34 3.19 -10.94 -12.19
CA PRO A 34 4.04 -9.78 -11.95
C PRO A 34 3.75 -8.60 -12.90
N THR A 35 3.01 -8.84 -13.99
CA THR A 35 2.66 -7.83 -14.98
C THR A 35 1.37 -7.07 -14.65
N LEU A 36 0.54 -7.62 -13.76
CA LEU A 36 -0.76 -7.07 -13.38
C LEU A 36 -0.88 -6.91 -11.88
N MET A 37 -1.29 -5.74 -11.44
CA MET A 37 -1.58 -5.47 -10.03
C MET A 37 -3.03 -5.79 -9.67
N PHE A 38 -3.95 -5.55 -10.60
CA PHE A 38 -5.39 -5.74 -10.44
C PHE A 38 -5.97 -6.48 -11.65
N THR A 39 -7.04 -7.22 -11.42
CA THR A 39 -7.87 -7.78 -12.47
C THR A 39 -8.58 -6.63 -13.20
N ASN A 40 -8.15 -6.30 -14.40
CA ASN A 40 -8.68 -5.19 -15.22
C ASN A 40 -9.57 -5.65 -16.37
N ALA A 41 -9.61 -6.96 -16.63
CA ALA A 41 -10.44 -7.61 -17.64
C ALA A 41 -10.73 -9.06 -17.24
N GLY A 42 -11.82 -9.63 -17.75
CA GLY A 42 -12.26 -11.00 -17.43
C GLY A 42 -11.26 -12.08 -17.83
N MET A 43 -10.50 -11.85 -18.89
CA MET A 43 -9.50 -12.79 -19.38
C MET A 43 -8.26 -12.95 -18.48
N ASN A 44 -7.99 -12.02 -17.57
CA ASN A 44 -6.76 -12.05 -16.78
C ASN A 44 -6.56 -13.40 -16.06
N GLN A 45 -7.65 -13.99 -15.60
CA GLN A 45 -7.64 -15.30 -14.94
C GLN A 45 -7.38 -16.50 -15.87
N TRP A 46 -7.38 -16.31 -17.20
CA TRP A 46 -7.21 -17.35 -18.20
C TRP A 46 -5.93 -17.23 -19.02
N LYS A 47 -5.02 -16.36 -18.63
CA LYS A 47 -3.79 -16.06 -19.35
C LYS A 47 -2.94 -17.31 -19.64
N ASP A 48 -2.85 -18.23 -18.69
CA ASP A 48 -2.15 -19.50 -18.81
C ASP A 48 -2.76 -20.40 -19.89
N ILE A 49 -4.08 -20.46 -19.99
CA ILE A 49 -4.81 -21.20 -21.02
C ILE A 49 -4.61 -20.55 -22.39
N ILE A 50 -4.76 -19.23 -22.49
CA ILE A 50 -4.64 -18.49 -23.76
C ILE A 50 -3.23 -18.63 -24.34
N LEU A 51 -2.20 -18.59 -23.51
CA LEU A 51 -0.81 -18.81 -23.89
C LEU A 51 -0.47 -20.28 -24.17
N GLY A 52 -1.41 -21.22 -23.96
CA GLY A 52 -1.23 -22.64 -24.19
C GLY A 52 -0.27 -23.33 -23.22
N THR A 53 -0.12 -22.78 -22.01
CA THR A 53 0.66 -23.39 -20.91
C THR A 53 -0.20 -24.28 -20.02
N LYS A 54 -1.53 -24.26 -20.21
CA LYS A 54 -2.51 -25.11 -19.53
C LYS A 54 -3.61 -25.53 -20.49
N GLU A 55 -4.02 -26.77 -20.43
CA GLU A 55 -5.14 -27.29 -21.24
C GLU A 55 -6.49 -26.70 -20.75
N PRO A 56 -7.40 -26.32 -21.67
CA PRO A 56 -8.69 -25.76 -21.33
C PRO A 56 -9.72 -26.87 -21.00
N GLU A 57 -9.95 -27.11 -19.71
CA GLU A 57 -11.09 -27.92 -19.26
C GLU A 57 -11.87 -27.14 -18.19
N PRO A 58 -13.17 -26.82 -18.40
CA PRO A 58 -13.95 -26.90 -19.64
C PRO A 58 -13.55 -25.85 -20.68
N ARG A 59 -13.85 -26.12 -21.98
CA ARG A 59 -13.49 -25.21 -23.10
C ARG A 59 -14.39 -23.96 -23.20
N ARG A 60 -15.57 -23.98 -22.62
CA ARG A 60 -16.50 -22.84 -22.59
C ARG A 60 -16.73 -22.41 -21.16
N ARG A 61 -16.55 -21.14 -20.88
CA ARG A 61 -16.75 -20.56 -19.55
C ARG A 61 -17.48 -19.24 -19.63
N THR A 62 -18.17 -18.89 -18.55
CA THR A 62 -18.84 -17.58 -18.39
C THR A 62 -18.83 -17.15 -16.94
N ASP A 63 -18.70 -15.85 -16.69
CA ASP A 63 -18.84 -15.26 -15.35
C ASP A 63 -19.29 -13.80 -15.39
N SER A 64 -19.45 -13.23 -14.19
CA SER A 64 -19.48 -11.78 -13.95
C SER A 64 -18.20 -11.44 -13.17
N GLN A 65 -17.17 -10.94 -13.87
CA GLN A 65 -15.87 -10.65 -13.30
C GLN A 65 -15.82 -9.26 -12.68
N LYS A 66 -15.41 -9.20 -11.40
CA LYS A 66 -15.05 -7.94 -10.73
C LYS A 66 -13.76 -7.40 -11.34
N CYS A 67 -13.82 -6.20 -11.90
CA CYS A 67 -12.66 -5.51 -12.51
C CYS A 67 -12.35 -4.20 -11.78
N LEU A 68 -11.05 -3.86 -11.68
CA LEU A 68 -10.57 -2.62 -11.07
C LEU A 68 -9.60 -1.92 -12.03
N ARG A 69 -9.96 -0.69 -12.49
CA ARG A 69 -9.16 0.13 -13.41
C ARG A 69 -8.70 1.41 -12.73
N VAL A 70 -7.56 1.35 -12.05
CA VAL A 70 -7.03 2.45 -11.20
C VAL A 70 -5.53 2.64 -11.33
N SER A 71 -4.90 1.98 -12.30
CA SER A 71 -3.46 2.07 -12.52
C SER A 71 -3.03 1.61 -13.92
N GLY A 72 -1.86 2.04 -14.36
CA GLY A 72 -1.25 1.62 -15.63
C GLY A 72 -1.93 2.23 -16.85
N LYS A 73 -2.11 1.40 -17.90
CA LYS A 73 -2.75 1.79 -19.17
C LYS A 73 -4.26 2.06 -19.00
N HIS A 74 -4.90 1.38 -18.03
CA HIS A 74 -6.30 1.51 -17.70
C HIS A 74 -6.44 2.17 -16.31
N ASN A 75 -6.63 3.49 -16.29
CA ASN A 75 -6.74 4.26 -15.04
C ASN A 75 -7.89 5.26 -15.13
N ASP A 76 -9.06 4.85 -14.68
CA ASP A 76 -10.28 5.64 -14.71
C ASP A 76 -10.51 6.44 -13.41
N LEU A 77 -9.58 6.36 -12.44
CA LEU A 77 -9.76 6.91 -11.08
C LEU A 77 -10.06 8.42 -11.06
N GLU A 78 -9.39 9.20 -11.89
CA GLU A 78 -9.54 10.66 -11.89
C GLU A 78 -10.82 11.12 -12.63
N GLU A 79 -11.34 10.30 -13.55
CA GLU A 79 -12.54 10.58 -14.35
C GLU A 79 -13.83 10.30 -13.57
N VAL A 80 -13.77 9.33 -12.62
CA VAL A 80 -14.94 8.91 -11.84
C VAL A 80 -15.61 10.09 -11.14
N GLY A 81 -16.91 10.20 -11.36
CA GLY A 81 -17.78 11.22 -10.81
C GLY A 81 -17.82 12.53 -11.61
N ARG A 82 -16.86 12.77 -12.51
CA ARG A 82 -16.72 14.01 -13.29
C ARG A 82 -17.07 13.85 -14.77
N ASP A 83 -16.88 12.65 -15.31
CA ASP A 83 -17.04 12.38 -16.72
C ASP A 83 -18.50 12.60 -17.18
N SER A 84 -18.68 13.37 -18.23
CA SER A 84 -19.98 13.59 -18.89
C SER A 84 -20.55 12.32 -19.53
N ALA A 85 -19.69 11.39 -19.96
CA ALA A 85 -20.10 10.10 -20.50
C ALA A 85 -20.60 9.13 -19.41
N LEU A 86 -20.21 9.33 -18.13
CA LEU A 86 -20.71 8.63 -16.93
C LEU A 86 -20.69 7.10 -17.05
N SER A 87 -19.73 6.59 -17.81
CA SER A 87 -19.63 5.18 -18.14
C SER A 87 -18.42 4.48 -17.51
N HIS A 88 -17.52 5.24 -16.86
CA HIS A 88 -16.31 4.73 -16.22
C HIS A 88 -16.46 4.63 -14.70
N HIS A 89 -16.01 3.52 -14.17
CA HIS A 89 -15.99 3.23 -12.73
C HIS A 89 -14.62 2.75 -12.30
N THR A 90 -14.26 3.01 -11.03
CA THR A 90 -13.04 2.41 -10.47
C THR A 90 -13.17 0.90 -10.38
N MET A 91 -14.31 0.41 -9.89
CA MET A 91 -14.71 -0.99 -9.87
C MET A 91 -15.98 -1.17 -10.70
N PHE A 92 -15.99 -2.14 -11.59
CA PHE A 92 -17.14 -2.49 -12.41
C PHE A 92 -17.23 -4.01 -12.60
N GLU A 93 -18.39 -4.47 -13.01
CA GLU A 93 -18.61 -5.86 -13.40
C GLU A 93 -18.47 -6.02 -14.91
N MET A 94 -17.67 -6.98 -15.34
CA MET A 94 -17.54 -7.38 -16.73
C MET A 94 -18.18 -8.75 -16.91
N LEU A 95 -19.30 -8.80 -17.63
CA LEU A 95 -19.91 -10.06 -18.02
C LEU A 95 -19.09 -10.66 -19.16
N GLY A 96 -18.54 -11.85 -18.94
CA GLY A 96 -17.61 -12.49 -19.84
C GLY A 96 -18.07 -13.86 -20.31
N ASN A 97 -17.79 -14.18 -21.56
CA ASN A 97 -17.85 -15.53 -22.07
C ASN A 97 -16.60 -15.86 -22.90
N TRP A 98 -16.09 -17.06 -22.69
CA TRP A 98 -14.83 -17.53 -23.29
C TRP A 98 -15.05 -18.83 -24.05
N SER A 99 -14.35 -18.92 -25.20
CA SER A 99 -14.19 -20.15 -25.96
C SER A 99 -12.70 -20.43 -26.19
N PHE A 100 -12.22 -21.54 -25.66
CA PHE A 100 -10.83 -21.96 -25.79
C PHE A 100 -10.71 -23.04 -26.86
N GLY A 101 -10.55 -22.62 -28.13
CA GLY A 101 -10.40 -23.52 -29.27
C GLY A 101 -11.66 -24.35 -29.58
N ASP A 102 -12.86 -23.87 -29.20
CA ASP A 102 -14.15 -24.53 -29.53
C ASP A 102 -14.85 -23.74 -30.65
N TYR A 103 -15.65 -22.71 -30.33
CA TYR A 103 -16.19 -21.79 -31.33
C TYR A 103 -15.30 -20.54 -31.46
N PHE A 104 -15.42 -19.85 -32.61
CA PHE A 104 -14.66 -18.65 -32.87
C PHE A 104 -15.59 -17.51 -33.34
N LYS A 105 -15.19 -16.64 -34.27
CA LYS A 105 -15.89 -15.39 -34.65
C LYS A 105 -17.37 -15.60 -34.95
N GLU A 106 -17.74 -16.57 -35.78
CA GLU A 106 -19.14 -16.82 -36.17
C GLU A 106 -20.01 -17.08 -34.93
N GLY A 107 -19.61 -18.05 -34.10
CA GLY A 107 -20.38 -18.40 -32.92
C GLY A 107 -20.46 -17.27 -31.90
N ALA A 108 -19.38 -16.48 -31.71
CA ALA A 108 -19.37 -15.35 -30.79
C ALA A 108 -20.33 -14.24 -31.25
N ILE A 109 -20.31 -13.92 -32.54
CA ILE A 109 -21.18 -12.93 -33.16
C ILE A 109 -22.65 -13.37 -33.09
N ASP A 110 -22.94 -14.63 -33.44
CA ASP A 110 -24.31 -15.14 -33.40
C ASP A 110 -24.87 -15.15 -31.96
N TYR A 111 -24.08 -15.55 -30.97
CA TYR A 111 -24.50 -15.51 -29.55
C TYR A 111 -24.72 -14.07 -29.06
N ALA A 112 -23.87 -13.14 -29.46
CA ALA A 112 -24.00 -11.74 -29.06
C ALA A 112 -25.27 -11.13 -29.64
N TYR A 113 -25.54 -11.38 -30.91
CA TYR A 113 -26.79 -10.91 -31.54
C TYR A 113 -28.01 -11.55 -30.88
N GLU A 114 -28.04 -12.89 -30.74
CA GLU A 114 -29.14 -13.60 -30.10
C GLU A 114 -29.45 -13.06 -28.70
N TYR A 115 -28.37 -12.85 -27.89
CA TYR A 115 -28.57 -12.33 -26.53
C TYR A 115 -29.17 -10.91 -26.50
N LEU A 116 -28.63 -10.00 -27.30
CA LEU A 116 -29.07 -8.59 -27.28
C LEU A 116 -30.43 -8.43 -27.94
N VAL A 117 -30.71 -9.11 -29.07
CA VAL A 117 -31.89 -8.86 -29.86
C VAL A 117 -33.01 -9.82 -29.49
N ASP A 118 -32.73 -11.13 -29.39
CA ASP A 118 -33.80 -12.11 -29.18
C ASP A 118 -34.14 -12.30 -27.70
N VAL A 119 -33.15 -12.18 -26.80
CA VAL A 119 -33.35 -12.35 -25.35
C VAL A 119 -33.66 -11.03 -24.66
N LEU A 120 -32.87 -9.99 -24.92
CA LEU A 120 -33.04 -8.68 -24.27
C LEU A 120 -33.98 -7.74 -25.04
N HIS A 121 -34.40 -8.11 -26.27
CA HIS A 121 -35.34 -7.37 -27.13
C HIS A 121 -34.88 -5.95 -27.46
N LEU A 122 -33.54 -5.70 -27.60
CA LEU A 122 -33.06 -4.44 -28.12
C LEU A 122 -33.39 -4.28 -29.60
N ASP A 123 -33.75 -3.06 -30.05
CA ASP A 123 -34.02 -2.81 -31.45
C ASP A 123 -32.71 -2.85 -32.26
N PRO A 124 -32.58 -3.76 -33.25
CA PRO A 124 -31.36 -3.84 -34.09
C PRO A 124 -31.06 -2.53 -34.84
N LYS A 125 -32.04 -1.62 -35.01
CA LYS A 125 -31.83 -0.32 -35.68
C LYS A 125 -30.96 0.62 -34.84
N ASP A 126 -30.91 0.40 -33.53
CA ASP A 126 -30.13 1.22 -32.60
C ASP A 126 -28.75 0.68 -32.34
N LEU A 127 -28.44 -0.53 -32.85
CA LEU A 127 -27.19 -1.20 -32.66
C LEU A 127 -26.24 -0.98 -33.84
N TYR A 128 -25.00 -0.66 -33.55
CA TYR A 128 -23.88 -0.54 -34.48
C TYR A 128 -22.74 -1.47 -34.04
N VAL A 129 -22.04 -2.05 -35.04
CA VAL A 129 -20.91 -2.92 -34.74
C VAL A 129 -19.65 -2.39 -35.42
N THR A 130 -18.52 -2.57 -34.79
CA THR A 130 -17.24 -2.22 -35.37
C THR A 130 -16.49 -3.45 -35.83
N VAL A 131 -15.64 -3.28 -36.83
CA VAL A 131 -14.67 -4.29 -37.26
C VAL A 131 -13.32 -3.66 -37.44
N PHE A 132 -12.27 -4.39 -37.09
CA PHE A 132 -10.89 -3.89 -37.25
C PHE A 132 -10.57 -3.54 -38.69
N GLU A 133 -10.15 -2.30 -38.97
CA GLU A 133 -9.83 -1.82 -40.33
C GLU A 133 -8.49 -2.29 -40.86
N GLY A 134 -7.67 -2.97 -40.03
CA GLY A 134 -6.31 -3.40 -40.35
C GLY A 134 -5.24 -2.43 -39.89
N ASP A 135 -4.01 -2.92 -39.86
CA ASP A 135 -2.82 -2.10 -39.63
C ASP A 135 -1.73 -2.45 -40.66
N PRO A 136 -1.54 -1.62 -41.72
CA PRO A 136 -0.50 -1.87 -42.72
C PRO A 136 0.93 -1.86 -42.16
N LYS A 137 1.18 -1.19 -41.03
CA LYS A 137 2.50 -1.16 -40.38
C LYS A 137 2.88 -2.51 -39.78
N GLU A 138 1.90 -3.23 -39.26
CA GLU A 138 2.08 -4.57 -38.70
C GLU A 138 1.70 -5.68 -39.68
N ASN A 139 1.38 -5.32 -40.95
CA ASN A 139 0.97 -6.24 -41.98
C ASN A 139 -0.29 -7.05 -41.61
N ILE A 140 -1.22 -6.42 -40.88
CA ILE A 140 -2.52 -7.02 -40.53
C ILE A 140 -3.59 -6.42 -41.46
N SER A 141 -4.34 -7.30 -42.11
CA SER A 141 -5.45 -6.90 -42.98
C SER A 141 -6.71 -6.55 -42.18
N ARG A 142 -7.66 -5.87 -42.82
CA ARG A 142 -9.01 -5.68 -42.30
C ARG A 142 -9.65 -7.02 -41.95
N ASP A 143 -10.46 -7.05 -40.90
CA ASP A 143 -11.17 -8.26 -40.48
C ASP A 143 -12.45 -8.44 -41.29
N ASP A 144 -12.27 -8.82 -42.58
CA ASP A 144 -13.36 -9.09 -43.51
C ASP A 144 -14.20 -10.32 -43.12
N GLU A 145 -13.62 -11.25 -42.35
CA GLU A 145 -14.30 -12.40 -41.84
C GLU A 145 -15.38 -12.00 -40.82
N ALA A 146 -15.02 -11.21 -39.80
CA ALA A 146 -15.99 -10.67 -38.83
C ALA A 146 -17.07 -9.81 -39.53
N ALA A 147 -16.66 -8.95 -40.48
CA ALA A 147 -17.60 -8.18 -41.26
C ALA A 147 -18.60 -9.06 -42.04
N GLY A 148 -18.12 -10.18 -42.59
CA GLY A 148 -18.95 -11.17 -43.26
C GLY A 148 -20.00 -11.82 -42.37
N TYR A 149 -19.65 -12.13 -41.11
CA TYR A 149 -20.58 -12.68 -40.12
C TYR A 149 -21.58 -11.62 -39.67
N TRP A 150 -21.17 -10.37 -39.42
CA TRP A 150 -22.09 -9.30 -39.04
C TRP A 150 -23.11 -8.95 -40.13
N ARG A 151 -22.75 -9.08 -41.43
CA ARG A 151 -23.71 -8.88 -42.54
C ARG A 151 -24.90 -9.83 -42.53
N LYS A 152 -24.86 -10.93 -41.81
CA LYS A 152 -25.97 -11.82 -41.59
C LYS A 152 -27.06 -11.19 -40.70
N HIS A 153 -26.64 -10.29 -39.85
CA HIS A 153 -27.46 -9.67 -38.80
C HIS A 153 -27.77 -8.20 -39.01
N PHE A 154 -26.85 -7.44 -39.61
CA PHE A 154 -26.95 -5.99 -39.78
C PHE A 154 -26.73 -5.55 -41.24
N PRO A 155 -27.39 -4.43 -41.66
CA PRO A 155 -27.07 -3.80 -42.92
C PRO A 155 -25.68 -3.14 -42.89
N GLU A 156 -25.08 -2.90 -44.08
CA GLU A 156 -23.71 -2.43 -44.23
C GLU A 156 -23.44 -1.11 -43.49
N ASN A 157 -24.40 -0.21 -43.41
CA ASN A 157 -24.25 1.08 -42.71
C ASN A 157 -24.25 0.96 -41.19
N HIS A 158 -24.51 -0.23 -40.64
CA HIS A 158 -24.37 -0.52 -39.22
C HIS A 158 -23.01 -1.19 -38.88
N ILE A 159 -22.18 -1.50 -39.90
CA ILE A 159 -20.89 -2.12 -39.73
C ILE A 159 -19.80 -1.07 -39.99
N VAL A 160 -19.23 -0.53 -38.92
CA VAL A 160 -18.27 0.57 -38.94
C VAL A 160 -16.84 0.03 -38.85
N ASN A 161 -15.92 0.63 -39.61
CA ASN A 161 -14.49 0.31 -39.48
C ASN A 161 -13.91 1.02 -38.23
N GLY A 162 -13.20 0.27 -37.40
CA GLY A 162 -12.50 0.83 -36.27
C GLY A 162 -10.98 0.69 -36.40
N ASN A 163 -10.28 1.68 -35.92
CA ASN A 163 -8.82 1.74 -35.98
C ASN A 163 -8.16 0.80 -34.95
N LYS A 164 -6.83 0.73 -34.94
CA LYS A 164 -6.09 -0.13 -34.02
C LYS A 164 -6.32 0.23 -32.56
N HIS A 165 -6.50 1.49 -32.22
CA HIS A 165 -6.72 1.93 -30.83
C HIS A 165 -8.03 1.34 -30.28
N ASP A 166 -9.08 1.32 -31.09
CA ASP A 166 -10.41 0.91 -30.66
C ASP A 166 -10.64 -0.60 -30.92
N ASN A 167 -10.17 -1.13 -32.05
CA ASN A 167 -10.53 -2.48 -32.51
C ASN A 167 -9.36 -3.48 -32.59
N PHE A 168 -8.26 -3.24 -31.87
CA PHE A 168 -7.22 -4.22 -31.67
C PHE A 168 -6.85 -4.28 -30.19
N TRP A 169 -7.38 -5.25 -29.49
CA TRP A 169 -7.19 -5.38 -28.06
C TRP A 169 -5.84 -5.99 -27.70
N GLU A 170 -5.16 -5.39 -26.72
CA GLU A 170 -3.88 -5.85 -26.18
C GLU A 170 -3.94 -5.89 -24.66
N MET A 171 -3.52 -7.01 -24.05
CA MET A 171 -3.52 -7.15 -22.59
C MET A 171 -2.57 -6.16 -21.90
N GLY A 172 -1.45 -5.88 -22.53
CA GLY A 172 -0.40 -4.97 -22.07
C GLY A 172 0.61 -4.70 -23.18
N ASP A 173 1.82 -4.32 -22.81
CA ASP A 173 2.91 -4.09 -23.79
C ASP A 173 3.37 -5.41 -24.44
N THR A 174 3.13 -6.54 -23.77
CA THR A 174 3.38 -7.90 -24.25
C THR A 174 2.24 -8.83 -23.81
N GLY A 175 2.03 -9.94 -24.51
CA GLY A 175 1.04 -10.95 -24.19
C GLY A 175 -0.04 -11.15 -25.25
N PRO A 176 -1.12 -11.87 -24.93
CA PRO A 176 -2.20 -12.17 -25.86
C PRO A 176 -2.86 -10.91 -26.40
N CYS A 177 -3.16 -10.94 -27.72
CA CYS A 177 -3.80 -9.81 -28.40
C CYS A 177 -4.54 -10.31 -29.66
N GLY A 178 -5.38 -9.44 -30.21
CA GLY A 178 -6.09 -9.74 -31.45
C GLY A 178 -7.06 -8.65 -31.85
N PRO A 179 -7.55 -8.69 -33.08
CA PRO A 179 -8.63 -7.82 -33.53
C PRO A 179 -9.86 -8.04 -32.67
N CYS A 180 -10.67 -7.01 -32.50
CA CYS A 180 -11.94 -7.09 -31.82
C CYS A 180 -13.06 -6.40 -32.56
N SER A 181 -14.28 -6.73 -32.16
CA SER A 181 -15.50 -6.15 -32.66
C SER A 181 -16.30 -5.63 -31.48
N GLU A 182 -16.59 -4.34 -31.50
CA GLU A 182 -17.41 -3.70 -30.46
C GLU A 182 -18.85 -3.61 -30.90
N ILE A 183 -19.77 -3.73 -29.95
CA ILE A 183 -21.19 -3.47 -30.17
C ILE A 183 -21.53 -2.16 -29.44
N HIS A 184 -22.00 -1.19 -30.21
CA HIS A 184 -22.44 0.13 -29.74
C HIS A 184 -23.96 0.22 -29.82
N ILE A 185 -24.51 1.03 -28.94
CA ILE A 185 -25.92 1.39 -29.00
C ILE A 185 -26.11 2.89 -29.07
N ASP A 186 -27.01 3.32 -29.95
CA ASP A 186 -27.47 4.70 -30.08
C ASP A 186 -28.86 4.83 -29.47
N PHE A 187 -28.91 5.36 -28.24
CA PHE A 187 -30.18 5.57 -27.55
C PHE A 187 -30.64 7.04 -27.53
N ARG A 188 -30.14 7.83 -28.48
CA ARG A 188 -30.66 9.18 -28.73
C ARG A 188 -32.11 9.16 -29.23
N SER A 189 -32.78 10.31 -29.17
CA SER A 189 -34.10 10.47 -29.74
C SER A 189 -34.08 10.29 -31.27
N GLU A 190 -35.19 9.82 -31.82
CA GLU A 190 -35.36 9.66 -33.28
C GLU A 190 -35.14 10.96 -34.08
N GLU A 191 -35.37 12.13 -33.44
CA GLU A 191 -35.11 13.42 -34.06
C GLU A 191 -33.60 13.72 -34.17
N GLU A 192 -32.82 13.32 -33.16
CA GLU A 192 -31.39 13.47 -33.15
C GLU A 192 -30.70 12.50 -34.12
N LYS A 193 -31.17 11.25 -34.17
CA LYS A 193 -30.69 10.23 -35.12
C LYS A 193 -30.92 10.65 -36.57
N LYS A 194 -32.00 11.34 -36.87
CA LYS A 194 -32.26 11.91 -38.23
C LYS A 194 -31.32 13.05 -38.59
N LYS A 195 -30.82 13.83 -37.62
CA LYS A 195 -29.86 14.93 -37.85
C LYS A 195 -28.47 14.44 -38.08
N VAL A 196 -28.00 13.50 -37.23
CA VAL A 196 -26.70 12.91 -37.34
C VAL A 196 -26.87 11.40 -37.22
N PRO A 197 -26.58 10.61 -38.28
CA PRO A 197 -26.65 9.15 -38.21
C PRO A 197 -25.71 8.59 -37.16
N GLY A 198 -26.16 7.52 -36.45
CA GLY A 198 -25.41 6.90 -35.34
C GLY A 198 -24.04 6.39 -35.75
N GLU A 199 -23.91 5.88 -36.99
CA GLU A 199 -22.63 5.42 -37.56
C GLU A 199 -21.49 6.47 -37.53
N GLN A 200 -21.85 7.76 -37.55
CA GLN A 200 -20.88 8.87 -37.50
C GLN A 200 -20.42 9.20 -36.08
N LEU A 201 -21.11 8.66 -35.06
CA LEU A 201 -20.85 8.92 -33.63
C LEU A 201 -20.23 7.73 -32.90
N VAL A 202 -20.15 6.58 -33.55
CA VAL A 202 -19.44 5.40 -33.01
C VAL A 202 -17.96 5.78 -32.79
N ASN A 203 -17.43 5.50 -31.62
CA ASN A 203 -16.05 5.83 -31.19
C ASN A 203 -15.73 7.34 -31.28
N LYS A 204 -16.72 8.22 -30.93
CA LYS A 204 -16.56 9.68 -30.91
C LYS A 204 -16.93 10.28 -29.54
N ASP A 205 -16.83 9.52 -28.48
CA ASP A 205 -17.11 9.93 -27.09
C ASP A 205 -18.49 10.58 -26.88
N HIS A 206 -19.49 10.15 -27.69
CA HIS A 206 -20.84 10.68 -27.56
C HIS A 206 -21.55 10.01 -26.38
N PRO A 207 -22.12 10.77 -25.41
CA PRO A 207 -22.69 10.21 -24.16
C PRO A 207 -23.89 9.26 -24.34
N GLN A 208 -24.52 9.29 -25.53
CA GLN A 208 -25.67 8.46 -25.87
C GLN A 208 -25.41 7.50 -27.06
N VAL A 209 -24.18 7.43 -27.58
CA VAL A 209 -23.74 6.40 -28.53
C VAL A 209 -22.55 5.69 -27.95
N ILE A 210 -22.81 4.66 -27.17
CA ILE A 210 -21.83 4.05 -26.29
C ILE A 210 -21.54 2.59 -26.67
N GLU A 211 -20.29 2.19 -26.51
CA GLU A 211 -19.89 0.79 -26.52
C GLU A 211 -20.49 0.08 -25.31
N ILE A 212 -21.18 -1.04 -25.55
CA ILE A 212 -21.72 -1.90 -24.51
C ILE A 212 -20.98 -3.24 -24.39
N TRP A 213 -20.46 -3.78 -25.50
CA TRP A 213 -19.82 -5.10 -25.53
C TRP A 213 -18.61 -5.11 -26.46
N ASN A 214 -17.49 -5.63 -26.00
CA ASN A 214 -16.31 -5.87 -26.81
C ASN A 214 -16.10 -7.38 -26.97
N ILE A 215 -15.99 -7.86 -28.22
CA ILE A 215 -15.76 -9.27 -28.59
C ILE A 215 -14.36 -9.36 -29.16
N VAL A 216 -13.43 -9.93 -28.43
CA VAL A 216 -12.03 -10.05 -28.81
C VAL A 216 -11.75 -11.41 -29.45
N PHE A 217 -11.16 -11.38 -30.63
CA PHE A 217 -10.72 -12.54 -31.38
C PHE A 217 -9.22 -12.75 -31.14
N MET A 218 -8.88 -13.37 -30.01
CA MET A 218 -7.49 -13.62 -29.62
C MET A 218 -6.82 -14.58 -30.59
N GLN A 219 -5.84 -14.09 -31.36
CA GLN A 219 -5.14 -14.83 -32.41
C GLN A 219 -3.63 -14.74 -32.27
N TYR A 220 -3.11 -13.71 -31.57
CA TYR A 220 -1.71 -13.41 -31.53
C TYR A 220 -1.19 -13.25 -30.09
N ASN A 221 0.13 -13.42 -29.96
CA ASN A 221 0.91 -13.04 -28.79
C ASN A 221 1.89 -11.93 -29.18
N ARG A 222 1.81 -10.75 -28.52
CA ARG A 222 2.74 -9.64 -28.71
C ARG A 222 4.02 -9.94 -27.95
N LYS A 223 5.15 -10.00 -28.69
CA LYS A 223 6.49 -10.18 -28.12
C LYS A 223 7.11 -8.87 -27.64
N ALA A 224 8.19 -8.96 -26.86
CA ALA A 224 8.92 -7.81 -26.34
C ALA A 224 9.56 -6.94 -27.43
N ASP A 225 9.88 -7.52 -28.60
CA ASP A 225 10.38 -6.79 -29.78
C ASP A 225 9.26 -6.11 -30.60
N GLY A 226 8.00 -6.24 -30.16
CA GLY A 226 6.81 -5.70 -30.80
C GLY A 226 6.25 -6.58 -31.91
N SER A 227 6.87 -7.72 -32.26
CA SER A 227 6.36 -8.65 -33.27
C SER A 227 5.15 -9.43 -32.77
N LEU A 228 4.34 -9.93 -33.71
CA LEU A 228 3.17 -10.76 -33.44
C LEU A 228 3.45 -12.22 -33.81
N GLU A 229 3.20 -13.12 -32.89
CA GLU A 229 3.27 -14.56 -33.11
C GLU A 229 1.86 -15.16 -33.00
N PRO A 230 1.42 -16.03 -33.94
CA PRO A 230 0.14 -16.70 -33.81
C PRO A 230 0.04 -17.53 -32.53
N LEU A 231 -1.11 -17.46 -31.86
CA LEU A 231 -1.41 -18.34 -30.72
C LEU A 231 -1.60 -19.81 -31.21
N LYS A 232 -1.33 -20.77 -30.34
CA LYS A 232 -1.56 -22.20 -30.62
C LYS A 232 -3.03 -22.56 -30.87
N MET A 233 -3.95 -21.78 -30.27
CA MET A 233 -5.38 -21.91 -30.48
C MET A 233 -6.03 -20.53 -30.62
N HIS A 234 -7.12 -20.44 -31.35
CA HIS A 234 -7.97 -19.25 -31.39
C HIS A 234 -8.86 -19.21 -30.14
N VAL A 235 -8.92 -18.07 -29.50
CA VAL A 235 -9.69 -17.90 -28.28
C VAL A 235 -10.68 -16.73 -28.46
N ILE A 236 -11.91 -16.96 -28.02
CA ILE A 236 -12.90 -15.89 -27.84
C ILE A 236 -12.78 -15.41 -26.40
N ASP A 237 -12.60 -14.08 -26.28
CA ASP A 237 -12.68 -13.34 -25.03
C ASP A 237 -13.71 -12.21 -25.22
N THR A 238 -14.66 -12.07 -24.31
CA THR A 238 -15.64 -11.00 -24.43
C THR A 238 -15.81 -10.24 -23.12
N GLY A 239 -16.07 -8.96 -23.23
CA GLY A 239 -16.34 -8.09 -22.10
C GLY A 239 -17.57 -7.22 -22.37
N LEU A 240 -18.70 -7.59 -21.75
CA LEU A 240 -19.92 -6.78 -21.74
C LEU A 240 -19.96 -5.96 -20.45
N GLY A 241 -19.98 -4.64 -20.59
CA GLY A 241 -20.05 -3.72 -19.45
C GLY A 241 -21.39 -3.83 -18.73
N PHE A 242 -21.38 -4.44 -17.54
CA PHE A 242 -22.61 -4.73 -16.81
C PHE A 242 -23.38 -3.45 -16.44
N GLU A 243 -22.71 -2.47 -15.87
CA GLU A 243 -23.34 -1.20 -15.48
C GLU A 243 -23.92 -0.45 -16.70
N ARG A 244 -23.26 -0.51 -17.86
CA ARG A 244 -23.73 0.07 -19.12
C ARG A 244 -25.00 -0.66 -19.63
N LEU A 245 -24.99 -2.00 -19.55
CA LEU A 245 -26.16 -2.81 -19.93
C LEU A 245 -27.36 -2.54 -19.02
N VAL A 246 -27.14 -2.46 -17.70
CA VAL A 246 -28.20 -2.15 -16.73
C VAL A 246 -28.77 -0.76 -16.99
N ARG A 247 -27.92 0.26 -17.22
CA ARG A 247 -28.34 1.62 -17.59
C ARG A 247 -29.28 1.60 -18.79
N LEU A 248 -28.89 0.88 -19.83
CA LEU A 248 -29.67 0.77 -21.07
C LEU A 248 -31.01 0.13 -20.82
N LEU A 249 -31.06 -1.04 -20.16
CA LEU A 249 -32.28 -1.80 -19.95
C LEU A 249 -33.27 -1.15 -18.96
N GLN A 250 -32.74 -0.30 -18.08
CA GLN A 250 -33.51 0.49 -17.14
C GLN A 250 -33.89 1.87 -17.71
N GLY A 251 -33.44 2.22 -18.93
CA GLY A 251 -33.74 3.50 -19.59
C GLY A 251 -33.25 4.70 -18.79
N LYS A 252 -32.03 4.65 -18.28
CA LYS A 252 -31.40 5.70 -17.45
C LYS A 252 -30.37 6.51 -18.24
N ASP A 253 -30.24 7.78 -17.89
CA ASP A 253 -29.26 8.67 -18.51
C ASP A 253 -27.83 8.50 -17.94
N SER A 254 -27.69 7.88 -16.77
CA SER A 254 -26.42 7.61 -16.10
C SER A 254 -26.43 6.23 -15.44
N ASN A 255 -25.26 5.59 -15.37
CA ASN A 255 -25.05 4.37 -14.57
C ASN A 255 -25.43 4.60 -13.09
N TYR A 256 -25.19 5.81 -12.57
CA TYR A 256 -25.50 6.17 -11.18
C TYR A 256 -26.99 6.27 -10.88
N ASP A 257 -27.85 6.33 -11.91
CA ASP A 257 -29.32 6.37 -11.77
C ASP A 257 -29.97 4.98 -11.81
N THR A 258 -29.15 3.94 -11.94
CA THR A 258 -29.59 2.54 -11.94
C THR A 258 -29.78 2.00 -10.52
N ASP A 259 -30.42 0.86 -10.37
CA ASP A 259 -30.60 0.16 -9.10
C ASP A 259 -29.29 -0.38 -8.49
N ILE A 260 -28.18 -0.35 -9.23
CA ILE A 260 -26.84 -0.64 -8.69
C ILE A 260 -26.37 0.44 -7.70
N PHE A 261 -26.66 1.73 -8.02
CA PHE A 261 -26.14 2.87 -7.28
C PHE A 261 -27.19 3.62 -6.47
N THR A 262 -28.45 3.67 -6.94
CA THR A 262 -29.51 4.47 -6.29
C THR A 262 -29.75 4.11 -4.82
N PRO A 263 -29.66 2.84 -4.35
CA PRO A 263 -29.78 2.54 -2.93
C PRO A 263 -28.63 3.13 -2.11
N ILE A 264 -27.41 3.08 -2.63
CA ILE A 264 -26.21 3.64 -1.98
C ILE A 264 -26.31 5.16 -1.95
N ILE A 265 -26.68 5.79 -3.07
CA ILE A 265 -26.87 7.25 -3.19
C ILE A 265 -27.94 7.74 -2.21
N SER A 266 -29.07 7.04 -2.13
CA SER A 266 -30.14 7.38 -1.18
C SER A 266 -29.68 7.31 0.28
N GLU A 267 -28.82 6.37 0.62
CA GLU A 267 -28.25 6.27 1.97
C GLU A 267 -27.20 7.39 2.22
N ILE A 268 -26.42 7.77 1.20
CA ILE A 268 -25.53 8.94 1.28
C ILE A 268 -26.34 10.21 1.53
N GLU A 269 -27.44 10.43 0.78
CA GLU A 269 -28.35 11.56 1.00
C GLU A 269 -28.92 11.58 2.42
N ARG A 270 -29.41 10.44 2.88
CA ARG A 270 -30.00 10.30 4.22
C ARG A 270 -29.01 10.63 5.33
N LEU A 271 -27.76 10.16 5.22
CA LEU A 271 -26.74 10.33 6.24
C LEU A 271 -26.10 11.72 6.18
N SER A 272 -25.92 12.29 4.99
CA SER A 272 -25.25 13.59 4.80
C SER A 272 -26.22 14.79 4.87
N GLY A 273 -27.51 14.55 4.62
CA GLY A 273 -28.49 15.62 4.43
C GLY A 273 -28.34 16.40 3.13
N LYS A 274 -27.41 16.00 2.25
CA LYS A 274 -27.24 16.58 0.90
C LYS A 274 -28.12 15.86 -0.10
N LYS A 275 -28.52 16.56 -1.17
CA LYS A 275 -29.36 16.00 -2.23
C LYS A 275 -28.52 15.73 -3.48
N TYR A 276 -28.80 14.63 -4.15
CA TYR A 276 -28.30 14.30 -5.47
C TYR A 276 -29.24 14.89 -6.53
N ASN A 277 -28.76 15.89 -7.28
CA ASN A 277 -29.56 16.64 -8.23
C ASN A 277 -29.38 16.18 -9.68
N HIS A 278 -28.65 15.09 -9.91
CA HIS A 278 -28.37 14.52 -11.24
C HIS A 278 -27.69 15.53 -12.18
N THR A 279 -26.89 16.46 -11.64
CA THR A 279 -26.14 17.45 -12.42
C THR A 279 -24.81 16.90 -12.90
N PHE A 280 -24.38 17.40 -14.08
CA PHE A 280 -23.11 17.03 -14.69
C PHE A 280 -22.39 18.27 -15.15
N PRO A 281 -21.05 18.37 -14.91
CA PRO A 281 -20.30 19.54 -15.34
C PRO A 281 -20.27 19.66 -16.85
N GLU A 282 -20.48 20.87 -17.36
CA GLU A 282 -20.32 21.19 -18.77
C GLU A 282 -18.83 21.40 -19.07
N GLY A 283 -18.24 20.54 -19.91
CA GLY A 283 -16.87 20.67 -20.44
C GLY A 283 -15.89 19.61 -19.97
N PRO A 284 -14.82 19.40 -20.77
CA PRO A 284 -13.95 18.22 -20.65
C PRO A 284 -13.06 18.19 -19.39
N ASN A 285 -12.93 19.30 -18.66
CA ASN A 285 -12.04 19.38 -17.49
C ASN A 285 -12.73 19.90 -16.21
N GLY A 286 -14.06 20.03 -16.20
CA GLY A 286 -14.81 20.52 -15.02
C GLY A 286 -14.50 21.99 -14.68
N GLU A 287 -14.02 22.80 -15.64
CA GLU A 287 -13.89 24.23 -15.46
C GLU A 287 -15.27 24.85 -15.25
N GLY A 288 -15.43 25.63 -14.17
CA GLY A 288 -16.70 26.28 -13.85
C GLY A 288 -17.69 25.42 -13.07
N VAL A 289 -17.26 24.33 -12.43
CA VAL A 289 -18.11 23.43 -11.62
C VAL A 289 -18.84 24.19 -10.51
N THR A 290 -20.16 24.14 -10.51
CA THR A 290 -21.00 24.78 -9.49
C THR A 290 -20.91 24.06 -8.13
N PRO A 291 -21.31 24.72 -7.01
CA PRO A 291 -21.40 24.06 -5.71
C PRO A 291 -22.29 22.80 -5.70
N GLU A 292 -23.38 22.82 -6.47
CA GLU A 292 -24.31 21.70 -6.58
C GLU A 292 -23.67 20.52 -7.33
N GLU A 293 -23.00 20.78 -8.45
CA GLU A 293 -22.24 19.76 -9.18
C GLU A 293 -21.12 19.14 -8.35
N LYS A 294 -20.46 19.92 -7.49
CA LYS A 294 -19.45 19.39 -6.56
C LYS A 294 -20.05 18.40 -5.55
N VAL A 295 -21.27 18.66 -5.07
CA VAL A 295 -22.01 17.73 -4.21
C VAL A 295 -22.37 16.46 -4.97
N ASP A 296 -22.89 16.57 -6.18
CA ASP A 296 -23.25 15.41 -7.00
C ASP A 296 -22.03 14.57 -7.37
N ILE A 297 -20.92 15.21 -7.75
CA ILE A 297 -19.63 14.54 -7.98
C ILE A 297 -19.19 13.80 -6.71
N ALA A 298 -19.28 14.43 -5.54
CA ALA A 298 -18.89 13.80 -4.28
C ALA A 298 -19.75 12.57 -3.97
N ILE A 299 -21.04 12.64 -4.19
CA ILE A 299 -21.96 11.51 -3.99
C ILE A 299 -21.59 10.36 -4.93
N ARG A 300 -21.34 10.63 -6.21
CA ARG A 300 -20.91 9.61 -7.19
C ARG A 300 -19.58 8.97 -6.82
N VAL A 301 -18.58 9.80 -6.46
CA VAL A 301 -17.26 9.32 -6.04
C VAL A 301 -17.38 8.41 -4.81
N VAL A 302 -18.16 8.78 -3.82
CA VAL A 302 -18.34 7.97 -2.60
C VAL A 302 -19.03 6.64 -2.93
N ALA A 303 -20.08 6.67 -3.75
CA ALA A 303 -20.82 5.46 -4.15
C ALA A 303 -19.94 4.48 -4.96
N ASP A 304 -19.16 4.99 -5.91
CA ASP A 304 -18.23 4.21 -6.72
C ASP A 304 -17.10 3.60 -5.86
N HIS A 305 -16.44 4.44 -5.06
CA HIS A 305 -15.27 4.03 -4.28
C HIS A 305 -15.64 3.08 -3.12
N LEU A 306 -16.87 3.15 -2.62
CA LEU A 306 -17.39 2.18 -1.66
C LEU A 306 -17.29 0.76 -2.21
N ARG A 307 -17.72 0.55 -3.46
CA ARG A 307 -17.65 -0.76 -4.14
C ARG A 307 -16.20 -1.21 -4.26
N ALA A 308 -15.33 -0.37 -4.83
CA ALA A 308 -13.92 -0.68 -5.04
C ALA A 308 -13.21 -1.09 -3.75
N VAL A 309 -13.38 -0.32 -2.68
CA VAL A 309 -12.72 -0.57 -1.38
C VAL A 309 -13.30 -1.79 -0.70
N ALA A 310 -14.62 -1.93 -0.66
CA ALA A 310 -15.28 -3.06 0.00
C ALA A 310 -14.91 -4.40 -0.66
N PHE A 311 -14.94 -4.48 -1.99
CA PHE A 311 -14.57 -5.70 -2.71
C PHE A 311 -13.07 -6.01 -2.61
N ALA A 312 -12.19 -5.00 -2.64
CA ALA A 312 -10.77 -5.25 -2.43
C ALA A 312 -10.48 -5.83 -1.04
N ILE A 313 -11.12 -5.30 0.00
CA ILE A 313 -10.98 -5.85 1.37
C ILE A 313 -11.62 -7.24 1.46
N ALA A 314 -12.78 -7.45 0.83
CA ALA A 314 -13.44 -8.74 0.75
C ALA A 314 -12.54 -9.81 0.11
N ASP A 315 -11.80 -9.45 -0.93
CA ASP A 315 -10.84 -10.33 -1.61
C ASP A 315 -9.47 -10.42 -0.88
N GLY A 316 -9.36 -9.88 0.34
CA GLY A 316 -8.19 -10.01 1.21
C GLY A 316 -7.14 -8.90 1.04
N GLN A 317 -7.37 -7.89 0.20
CA GLN A 317 -6.45 -6.77 0.05
C GLN A 317 -6.78 -5.62 0.99
N LEU A 318 -5.97 -5.45 2.02
CA LEU A 318 -6.14 -4.37 2.98
C LEU A 318 -5.44 -3.08 2.53
N PRO A 319 -5.98 -1.89 2.88
CA PRO A 319 -5.30 -0.63 2.71
C PRO A 319 -3.93 -0.65 3.41
N SER A 320 -2.86 -0.25 2.70
CA SER A 320 -1.50 -0.26 3.24
C SER A 320 -0.63 0.85 2.63
N ASN A 321 0.67 0.89 2.96
CA ASN A 321 1.61 1.90 2.44
C ASN A 321 2.35 1.44 1.17
N ALA A 322 2.06 0.24 0.63
CA ALA A 322 2.79 -0.31 -0.50
C ALA A 322 1.90 -1.10 -1.46
N LYS A 323 2.33 -1.24 -2.71
CA LYS A 323 1.72 -2.07 -3.76
C LYS A 323 0.20 -1.82 -3.90
N ALA A 324 -0.58 -2.88 -4.12
CA ALA A 324 -2.04 -2.83 -4.28
C ALA A 324 -2.74 -2.15 -3.08
N GLY A 325 -2.30 -2.43 -1.85
CA GLY A 325 -2.87 -1.82 -0.64
C GLY A 325 -2.73 -0.30 -0.59
N TYR A 326 -1.65 0.26 -1.16
CA TYR A 326 -1.50 1.71 -1.29
C TYR A 326 -2.56 2.31 -2.23
N VAL A 327 -2.84 1.65 -3.33
CA VAL A 327 -3.87 2.11 -4.29
C VAL A 327 -5.25 2.07 -3.63
N ILE A 328 -5.59 0.98 -2.93
CA ILE A 328 -6.87 0.86 -2.21
C ILE A 328 -6.99 1.94 -1.12
N ARG A 329 -5.92 2.21 -0.38
CA ARG A 329 -5.88 3.30 0.60
C ARG A 329 -6.10 4.66 -0.07
N ARG A 330 -5.54 4.90 -1.25
CA ARG A 330 -5.72 6.15 -2.01
C ARG A 330 -7.17 6.34 -2.45
N ILE A 331 -7.83 5.27 -2.94
CA ILE A 331 -9.25 5.29 -3.32
C ILE A 331 -10.11 5.64 -2.10
N LEU A 332 -9.92 4.96 -0.97
CA LEU A 332 -10.65 5.24 0.27
C LEU A 332 -10.46 6.69 0.72
N ARG A 333 -9.21 7.17 0.77
CA ARG A 333 -8.91 8.55 1.17
C ARG A 333 -9.51 9.59 0.23
N ARG A 334 -9.56 9.30 -1.08
CA ARG A 334 -10.24 10.16 -2.04
C ARG A 334 -11.72 10.32 -1.68
N ALA A 335 -12.44 9.23 -1.43
CA ALA A 335 -13.83 9.27 -1.02
C ALA A 335 -14.04 9.99 0.32
N VAL A 336 -13.21 9.72 1.33
CA VAL A 336 -13.25 10.42 2.64
C VAL A 336 -13.05 11.93 2.46
N ARG A 337 -12.11 12.34 1.61
CA ARG A 337 -11.88 13.76 1.30
C ARG A 337 -13.12 14.41 0.66
N TYR A 338 -13.73 13.77 -0.36
CA TYR A 338 -14.96 14.29 -0.98
C TYR A 338 -16.10 14.37 0.04
N SER A 339 -16.23 13.37 0.92
CA SER A 339 -17.20 13.39 2.01
C SER A 339 -16.96 14.56 2.98
N TYR A 340 -15.70 14.78 3.38
CA TYR A 340 -15.30 15.87 4.28
C TYR A 340 -15.54 17.25 3.68
N THR A 341 -15.16 17.43 2.41
CA THR A 341 -15.15 18.74 1.75
C THR A 341 -16.52 19.16 1.26
N PHE A 342 -17.27 18.24 0.64
CA PHE A 342 -18.51 18.60 -0.07
C PHE A 342 -19.78 18.05 0.55
N LEU A 343 -19.70 16.96 1.35
CA LEU A 343 -20.84 16.39 2.04
C LEU A 343 -20.87 16.75 3.54
N ASP A 344 -19.94 17.57 4.00
CA ASP A 344 -19.80 18.03 5.40
C ASP A 344 -19.69 16.89 6.44
N GLN A 345 -19.10 15.75 6.04
CA GLN A 345 -18.92 14.61 6.92
C GLN A 345 -17.56 14.68 7.62
N LYS A 346 -17.55 15.20 8.86
CA LYS A 346 -16.35 15.40 9.67
C LYS A 346 -15.95 14.18 10.52
N GLN A 347 -16.75 13.13 10.46
CA GLN A 347 -16.52 11.86 11.16
C GLN A 347 -16.53 10.70 10.15
N ALA A 348 -16.01 9.53 10.55
CA ALA A 348 -16.06 8.32 9.71
C ALA A 348 -17.50 8.05 9.23
N PHE A 349 -17.65 7.91 7.92
CA PHE A 349 -18.91 7.96 7.24
C PHE A 349 -19.14 6.80 6.26
N MET A 350 -18.15 6.48 5.40
CA MET A 350 -18.28 5.47 4.36
C MET A 350 -18.63 4.08 4.89
N TYR A 351 -18.04 3.67 6.00
CA TYR A 351 -18.32 2.36 6.58
C TYR A 351 -19.80 2.15 6.92
N LYS A 352 -20.57 3.25 7.13
CA LYS A 352 -22.02 3.19 7.40
C LYS A 352 -22.83 2.82 6.17
N LEU A 353 -22.28 3.01 4.98
CA LEU A 353 -22.92 2.67 3.70
C LEU A 353 -22.77 1.17 3.36
N LEU A 354 -21.79 0.49 3.99
CA LEU A 354 -21.46 -0.91 3.69
C LEU A 354 -22.68 -1.86 3.80
N PRO A 355 -23.58 -1.77 4.80
CA PRO A 355 -24.74 -2.65 4.89
C PRO A 355 -25.65 -2.58 3.65
N VAL A 356 -25.79 -1.41 3.02
CA VAL A 356 -26.56 -1.25 1.79
C VAL A 356 -25.89 -1.98 0.64
N LEU A 357 -24.57 -1.78 0.45
CA LEU A 357 -23.82 -2.51 -0.56
C LEU A 357 -23.93 -4.03 -0.41
N VAL A 358 -23.80 -4.52 0.84
CA VAL A 358 -23.93 -5.96 1.13
C VAL A 358 -25.34 -6.48 0.83
N HIS A 359 -26.37 -5.68 1.06
CA HIS A 359 -27.74 -6.03 0.70
C HIS A 359 -27.90 -6.18 -0.82
N GLU A 360 -27.39 -5.22 -1.59
CA GLU A 360 -27.57 -5.16 -3.05
C GLU A 360 -26.71 -6.21 -3.79
N MET A 361 -25.47 -6.42 -3.37
CA MET A 361 -24.51 -7.24 -4.13
C MET A 361 -24.10 -8.55 -3.42
N GLY A 362 -24.47 -8.73 -2.16
CA GLY A 362 -23.98 -9.85 -1.35
C GLY A 362 -24.55 -11.22 -1.74
N ASP A 363 -25.62 -11.31 -2.53
CA ASP A 363 -26.13 -12.57 -3.08
C ASP A 363 -25.29 -13.04 -4.30
N ALA A 364 -24.88 -12.10 -5.13
CA ALA A 364 -24.01 -12.36 -6.27
C ALA A 364 -22.54 -12.61 -5.82
N TYR A 365 -22.13 -11.95 -4.73
CA TYR A 365 -20.77 -11.99 -4.20
C TYR A 365 -20.78 -12.32 -2.70
N PRO A 366 -20.86 -13.61 -2.32
CA PRO A 366 -21.02 -14.05 -0.92
C PRO A 366 -19.91 -13.58 0.01
N GLU A 367 -18.69 -13.31 -0.52
CA GLU A 367 -17.57 -12.79 0.23
C GLU A 367 -17.86 -11.45 0.91
N LEU A 368 -18.72 -10.59 0.34
CA LEU A 368 -19.14 -9.36 0.98
C LEU A 368 -19.90 -9.61 2.27
N LYS A 369 -20.83 -10.58 2.27
CA LYS A 369 -21.58 -10.97 3.47
C LYS A 369 -20.68 -11.60 4.51
N ALA A 370 -19.82 -12.53 4.07
CA ALA A 370 -18.91 -13.26 4.95
C ALA A 370 -17.93 -12.33 5.68
N GLN A 371 -17.50 -11.25 5.02
CA GLN A 371 -16.48 -10.34 5.55
C GLN A 371 -17.03 -8.97 5.97
N GLN A 372 -18.34 -8.78 6.03
CA GLN A 372 -18.97 -7.48 6.29
C GLN A 372 -18.42 -6.80 7.56
N GLU A 373 -18.25 -7.54 8.65
CA GLU A 373 -17.74 -6.98 9.90
C GLU A 373 -16.29 -6.50 9.76
N LEU A 374 -15.41 -7.29 9.11
CA LEU A 374 -14.03 -6.91 8.85
C LEU A 374 -13.95 -5.68 7.97
N ILE A 375 -14.68 -5.67 6.84
CA ILE A 375 -14.70 -4.55 5.89
C ILE A 375 -15.09 -3.27 6.62
N GLY A 376 -16.18 -3.30 7.39
CA GLY A 376 -16.68 -2.14 8.12
C GLY A 376 -15.69 -1.61 9.17
N ARG A 377 -15.02 -2.50 9.90
CA ARG A 377 -13.99 -2.11 10.89
C ARG A 377 -12.75 -1.52 10.24
N VAL A 378 -12.25 -2.13 9.16
CA VAL A 378 -11.06 -1.64 8.43
C VAL A 378 -11.35 -0.27 7.81
N MET A 379 -12.49 -0.12 7.13
CA MET A 379 -12.89 1.16 6.55
C MET A 379 -12.99 2.23 7.62
N LYS A 380 -13.72 2.00 8.70
CA LYS A 380 -13.89 2.96 9.80
C LYS A 380 -12.55 3.43 10.36
N GLN A 381 -11.64 2.51 10.62
CA GLN A 381 -10.33 2.82 11.22
C GLN A 381 -9.43 3.63 10.26
N GLU A 382 -9.43 3.30 8.97
CA GLU A 382 -8.69 4.08 7.95
C GLU A 382 -9.31 5.47 7.76
N GLU A 383 -10.64 5.59 7.78
CA GLU A 383 -11.34 6.87 7.74
C GLU A 383 -10.96 7.76 8.94
N GLU A 384 -11.07 7.23 10.19
CA GLU A 384 -10.70 7.95 11.40
C GLU A 384 -9.22 8.35 11.41
N SER A 385 -8.34 7.48 10.90
CA SER A 385 -6.91 7.79 10.78
C SER A 385 -6.64 8.91 9.79
N PHE A 386 -7.34 8.91 8.66
CA PHE A 386 -7.17 9.93 7.63
C PHE A 386 -7.80 11.27 8.03
N LEU A 387 -8.95 11.26 8.72
CA LEU A 387 -9.57 12.48 9.24
C LEU A 387 -8.64 13.21 10.22
N ARG A 388 -7.94 12.49 11.10
CA ARG A 388 -6.87 13.08 11.93
C ARG A 388 -5.73 13.68 11.10
N THR A 389 -5.38 13.06 9.99
CA THR A 389 -4.38 13.61 9.06
C THR A 389 -4.87 14.90 8.39
N LEU A 390 -6.15 14.95 8.02
CA LEU A 390 -6.77 16.17 7.47
C LEU A 390 -6.79 17.30 8.48
N GLU A 391 -7.15 17.05 9.73
CA GLU A 391 -7.13 18.04 10.81
C GLU A 391 -5.73 18.60 11.01
N ASN A 392 -4.71 17.74 11.13
CA ASN A 392 -3.31 18.17 11.26
C ASN A 392 -2.83 18.99 10.03
N GLY A 393 -3.26 18.59 8.82
CA GLY A 393 -2.94 19.31 7.59
C GLY A 393 -3.53 20.71 7.55
N ILE A 394 -4.76 20.87 8.04
CA ILE A 394 -5.44 22.18 8.17
C ILE A 394 -4.69 23.07 9.16
N GLU A 395 -4.24 22.53 10.31
CA GLU A 395 -3.45 23.29 11.29
C GLU A 395 -2.12 23.77 10.70
N LEU A 396 -1.41 22.90 9.98
CA LEU A 396 -0.15 23.23 9.30
C LEU A 396 -0.36 24.29 8.22
N LEU A 397 -1.40 24.17 7.42
CA LEU A 397 -1.74 25.15 6.38
C LEU A 397 -2.11 26.50 7.00
N SER A 398 -2.81 26.49 8.12
CA SER A 398 -3.14 27.71 8.86
C SER A 398 -1.88 28.43 9.36
N ALA A 399 -0.89 27.68 9.86
CA ALA A 399 0.41 28.24 10.25
C ALA A 399 1.18 28.81 9.04
N ASP A 400 1.16 28.13 7.88
CA ASP A 400 1.77 28.62 6.65
C ASP A 400 1.06 29.92 6.17
N MET A 401 -0.28 30.03 6.29
CA MET A 401 -1.02 31.25 5.95
C MET A 401 -0.64 32.43 6.86
N GLU A 402 -0.46 32.21 8.14
CA GLU A 402 0.01 33.28 9.06
C GLU A 402 1.45 33.75 8.72
N GLU A 403 2.33 32.81 8.34
CA GLU A 403 3.67 33.14 7.86
C GLU A 403 3.62 33.93 6.55
N MET A 404 2.78 33.54 5.59
CA MET A 404 2.58 34.27 4.33
C MET A 404 2.06 35.68 4.58
N LYS A 405 1.11 35.85 5.50
CA LYS A 405 0.58 37.15 5.91
C LYS A 405 1.65 38.05 6.50
N ALA A 406 2.51 37.49 7.36
CA ALA A 406 3.64 38.24 7.94
C ALA A 406 4.68 38.67 6.89
N GLN A 407 4.85 37.87 5.82
CA GLN A 407 5.77 38.13 4.71
C GLN A 407 5.14 38.93 3.55
N GLY A 408 3.85 39.23 3.61
CA GLY A 408 3.11 39.91 2.52
C GLY A 408 2.95 39.06 1.26
N LYS A 409 3.15 37.75 1.32
CA LYS A 409 2.99 36.82 0.22
C LYS A 409 1.51 36.48 0.01
N LYS A 410 1.11 36.29 -1.26
CA LYS A 410 -0.25 35.89 -1.64
C LYS A 410 -0.33 34.45 -2.20
N GLN A 411 0.81 33.79 -2.39
CA GLN A 411 0.91 32.47 -2.97
C GLN A 411 1.74 31.55 -2.07
N LEU A 412 1.25 30.35 -1.79
CA LEU A 412 1.97 29.29 -1.08
C LEU A 412 2.97 28.64 -2.03
N ASP A 413 4.21 28.48 -1.58
CA ASP A 413 5.25 27.83 -2.36
C ASP A 413 4.88 26.37 -2.68
N GLY A 414 5.08 25.94 -3.94
CA GLY A 414 4.74 24.58 -4.40
C GLY A 414 5.45 23.47 -3.63
N GLU A 415 6.69 23.70 -3.16
CA GLU A 415 7.42 22.77 -2.30
C GLU A 415 6.72 22.56 -0.93
N LYS A 416 6.15 23.65 -0.33
CA LYS A 416 5.38 23.55 0.89
C LYS A 416 4.08 22.78 0.69
N ALA A 417 3.36 23.07 -0.41
CA ALA A 417 2.16 22.34 -0.79
C ALA A 417 2.47 20.84 -1.06
N PHE A 418 3.57 20.57 -1.75
CA PHE A 418 4.02 19.19 -1.98
C PHE A 418 4.39 18.48 -0.66
N ARG A 419 5.02 19.14 0.28
CA ARG A 419 5.32 18.59 1.61
C ARG A 419 4.04 18.23 2.39
N LEU A 420 3.01 19.09 2.34
CA LEU A 420 1.70 18.81 2.91
C LEU A 420 1.10 17.54 2.27
N PHE A 421 1.21 17.41 0.95
CA PHE A 421 0.73 16.25 0.21
C PHE A 421 1.55 14.97 0.49
N ASP A 422 2.86 15.00 0.29
CA ASP A 422 3.74 13.82 0.31
C ASP A 422 4.01 13.31 1.73
N THR A 423 4.29 14.22 2.66
CA THR A 423 4.69 13.87 4.04
C THR A 423 3.48 13.69 4.96
N TYR A 424 2.50 14.57 4.85
CA TYR A 424 1.35 14.61 5.75
C TYR A 424 0.08 14.02 5.10
N GLY A 425 0.11 13.68 3.81
CA GLY A 425 -1.04 13.13 3.08
C GLY A 425 -2.20 14.10 2.92
N PHE A 426 -1.93 15.41 3.01
CA PHE A 426 -2.93 16.46 2.88
C PHE A 426 -3.10 16.86 1.42
N PRO A 427 -4.29 16.71 0.83
CA PRO A 427 -4.48 16.84 -0.61
C PRO A 427 -4.32 18.26 -1.16
N LEU A 428 -3.81 18.41 -2.39
CA LEU A 428 -3.58 19.70 -3.04
C LEU A 428 -4.86 20.50 -3.22
N ASP A 429 -5.92 19.89 -3.73
CA ASP A 429 -7.21 20.53 -3.99
C ASP A 429 -7.90 21.06 -2.72
N LEU A 430 -7.67 20.39 -1.57
CA LEU A 430 -8.11 20.90 -0.28
C LEU A 430 -7.23 22.08 0.16
N THR A 431 -5.93 22.03 -0.13
CA THR A 431 -5.01 23.16 0.08
C THR A 431 -5.45 24.37 -0.74
N GLU A 432 -5.75 24.19 -2.02
CA GLU A 432 -6.27 25.23 -2.92
C GLU A 432 -7.59 25.82 -2.44
N LEU A 433 -8.52 24.97 -2.03
CA LEU A 433 -9.83 25.41 -1.52
C LEU A 433 -9.67 26.31 -0.30
N ILE A 434 -8.91 25.86 0.72
CA ILE A 434 -8.72 26.61 1.95
C ILE A 434 -7.95 27.92 1.69
N LEU A 435 -6.93 27.90 0.85
CA LEU A 435 -6.19 29.09 0.47
C LEU A 435 -7.10 30.06 -0.30
N GLY A 436 -7.90 29.58 -1.24
CA GLY A 436 -8.84 30.40 -2.04
C GLY A 436 -9.88 31.10 -1.17
N GLU A 437 -10.46 30.40 -0.19
CA GLU A 437 -11.40 30.97 0.80
C GLU A 437 -10.77 32.10 1.63
N ASN A 438 -9.45 32.07 1.83
CA ASN A 438 -8.69 33.08 2.59
C ASN A 438 -7.99 34.12 1.71
N GLY A 439 -8.25 34.13 0.39
CA GLY A 439 -7.69 35.08 -0.57
C GLY A 439 -6.22 34.86 -0.90
N TYR A 440 -5.75 33.61 -0.79
CA TYR A 440 -4.44 33.12 -1.20
C TYR A 440 -4.56 32.14 -2.37
N SER A 441 -3.42 31.81 -2.98
CA SER A 441 -3.30 30.78 -4.03
C SER A 441 -2.13 29.84 -3.73
N VAL A 442 -1.98 28.78 -4.51
CA VAL A 442 -0.84 27.86 -4.46
C VAL A 442 -0.01 27.95 -5.74
N ASP A 443 1.28 27.66 -5.65
CA ASP A 443 2.17 27.49 -6.81
C ASP A 443 2.03 26.06 -7.35
N GLU A 444 1.01 25.84 -8.19
CA GLU A 444 0.74 24.55 -8.82
C GLU A 444 1.92 24.04 -9.66
N LYS A 445 2.59 24.94 -10.40
CA LYS A 445 3.75 24.56 -11.23
C LYS A 445 4.91 24.03 -10.38
N GLY A 446 5.17 24.68 -9.25
CA GLY A 446 6.16 24.21 -8.28
C GLY A 446 5.78 22.85 -7.67
N PHE A 447 4.50 22.67 -7.33
CA PHE A 447 3.98 21.40 -6.86
C PHE A 447 4.14 20.28 -7.89
N ASP A 448 3.74 20.53 -9.16
CA ASP A 448 3.85 19.58 -10.25
C ASP A 448 5.30 19.19 -10.54
N ALA A 449 6.23 20.12 -10.41
CA ALA A 449 7.65 19.85 -10.57
C ALA A 449 8.18 18.87 -9.51
N GLU A 450 7.76 19.02 -8.25
CA GLU A 450 8.12 18.09 -7.17
C GLU A 450 7.43 16.73 -7.33
N MET A 451 6.16 16.72 -7.75
CA MET A 451 5.41 15.51 -8.08
C MET A 451 6.07 14.73 -9.23
N ALA A 452 6.52 15.43 -10.28
CA ALA A 452 7.24 14.80 -11.39
C ALA A 452 8.56 14.16 -10.94
N LYS A 453 9.30 14.81 -10.02
CA LYS A 453 10.52 14.24 -9.43
C LYS A 453 10.22 12.97 -8.62
N GLN A 454 9.12 12.94 -7.85
CA GLN A 454 8.70 11.76 -7.11
C GLN A 454 8.29 10.62 -8.05
N LYS A 455 7.46 10.91 -9.07
CA LYS A 455 7.04 9.93 -10.08
C LYS A 455 8.23 9.36 -10.87
N ALA A 456 9.21 10.18 -11.23
CA ALA A 456 10.42 9.74 -11.91
C ALA A 456 11.26 8.81 -11.01
N ARG A 457 11.39 9.13 -9.72
CA ARG A 457 12.07 8.24 -8.74
C ARG A 457 11.35 6.90 -8.61
N ALA A 458 10.01 6.90 -8.54
CA ALA A 458 9.20 5.69 -8.46
C ALA A 458 9.29 4.83 -9.73
N ARG A 459 9.20 5.43 -10.93
CA ARG A 459 9.35 4.72 -12.22
C ARG A 459 10.73 4.10 -12.38
N ASN A 460 11.80 4.84 -12.06
CA ASN A 460 13.17 4.35 -12.15
C ASN A 460 13.46 3.20 -11.14
N ALA A 461 12.65 3.09 -10.10
CA ALA A 461 12.74 2.00 -9.13
C ALA A 461 12.05 0.70 -9.63
N ALA A 462 11.05 0.80 -10.51
CA ALA A 462 10.16 -0.28 -10.90
C ALA A 462 10.40 -0.84 -12.33
N ALA A 463 11.27 -0.23 -13.15
CA ALA A 463 11.48 -0.67 -14.54
C ALA A 463 12.17 -2.04 -14.59
N VAL A 464 11.44 -3.05 -15.05
CA VAL A 464 11.93 -4.40 -15.40
C VAL A 464 11.59 -4.62 -16.87
N GLU A 465 12.60 -4.94 -17.68
CA GLU A 465 12.45 -5.30 -19.10
C GLU A 465 12.62 -6.82 -19.24
N ASN A 466 11.56 -7.49 -19.61
CA ASN A 466 11.57 -8.92 -19.88
C ASN A 466 11.84 -9.14 -21.37
N GLY A 467 12.87 -9.95 -21.68
CA GLY A 467 13.10 -10.44 -23.04
C GLY A 467 12.12 -11.54 -23.42
N ASP A 468 12.12 -11.95 -24.68
CA ASP A 468 11.32 -13.05 -25.17
C ASP A 468 11.87 -14.41 -24.70
N TRP A 469 10.97 -15.40 -24.57
CA TRP A 469 11.33 -16.76 -24.23
C TRP A 469 12.05 -17.44 -25.41
N VAL A 470 13.24 -17.94 -25.18
CA VAL A 470 13.95 -18.84 -26.08
C VAL A 470 13.59 -20.26 -25.71
N VAL A 471 12.82 -20.95 -26.54
CA VAL A 471 12.41 -22.34 -26.33
C VAL A 471 13.50 -23.27 -26.83
N LEU A 472 14.00 -24.15 -25.97
CA LEU A 472 14.98 -25.18 -26.30
C LEU A 472 14.32 -26.55 -26.53
N ARG A 473 13.29 -26.84 -25.74
CA ARG A 473 12.52 -28.07 -25.77
C ARG A 473 11.04 -27.77 -25.53
N GLU A 474 10.16 -28.44 -26.25
CA GLU A 474 8.73 -28.45 -25.95
C GLU A 474 8.46 -29.39 -24.76
N GLY A 475 7.56 -29.05 -23.89
CA GLY A 475 7.19 -29.87 -22.74
C GLY A 475 6.48 -29.04 -21.65
N GLU A 476 5.88 -29.76 -20.71
CA GLU A 476 5.29 -29.21 -19.51
C GLU A 476 6.25 -29.36 -18.32
N GLN A 477 6.12 -28.48 -17.33
CA GLN A 477 6.90 -28.56 -16.10
C GLN A 477 6.16 -29.43 -15.07
N GLU A 478 6.88 -30.38 -14.46
CA GLU A 478 6.42 -31.13 -13.31
C GLU A 478 7.18 -30.71 -12.03
N PHE A 479 6.44 -30.43 -10.95
CA PHE A 479 7.02 -30.15 -9.65
C PHE A 479 7.18 -31.45 -8.84
N VAL A 480 8.41 -31.83 -8.55
CA VAL A 480 8.77 -33.08 -7.82
C VAL A 480 9.29 -32.80 -6.39
N GLY A 481 9.28 -31.52 -5.95
CA GLY A 481 9.95 -31.06 -4.73
C GLY A 481 9.27 -31.46 -3.41
N TYR A 482 8.09 -32.09 -3.42
CA TYR A 482 7.53 -32.69 -2.20
C TYR A 482 8.24 -33.96 -1.78
N ASP A 483 8.82 -34.68 -2.75
CA ASP A 483 9.42 -36.00 -2.52
C ASP A 483 10.94 -36.00 -2.72
N TYR A 484 11.48 -35.05 -3.53
CA TYR A 484 12.90 -35.01 -3.91
C TYR A 484 13.52 -33.64 -3.65
N ASN A 485 14.76 -33.64 -3.15
CA ASN A 485 15.61 -32.44 -3.06
C ASN A 485 16.59 -32.34 -4.24
N GLU A 486 16.78 -33.46 -4.98
CA GLU A 486 17.63 -33.56 -6.16
C GLU A 486 16.86 -34.33 -7.24
N TYR A 487 16.90 -33.84 -8.48
CA TYR A 487 16.22 -34.50 -9.58
C TYR A 487 16.89 -34.20 -10.92
N GLU A 488 16.96 -35.16 -11.83
CA GLU A 488 17.43 -34.98 -13.20
C GLU A 488 16.46 -34.09 -13.96
N CYS A 489 16.99 -33.08 -14.69
CA CYS A 489 16.14 -32.15 -15.41
C CYS A 489 16.81 -31.60 -16.68
N HIS A 490 15.97 -30.99 -17.51
CA HIS A 490 16.38 -30.24 -18.69
C HIS A 490 15.77 -28.84 -18.70
N ILE A 491 16.47 -27.92 -19.34
CA ILE A 491 15.94 -26.57 -19.55
C ILE A 491 14.97 -26.63 -20.75
N LEU A 492 13.69 -26.33 -20.51
CA LEU A 492 12.68 -26.19 -21.54
C LEU A 492 12.85 -24.87 -22.29
N ARG A 493 12.95 -23.78 -21.53
CA ARG A 493 13.08 -22.42 -22.09
C ARG A 493 13.75 -21.48 -21.10
N TYR A 494 14.27 -20.37 -21.63
CA TYR A 494 14.83 -19.30 -20.81
C TYR A 494 14.55 -17.92 -21.45
N ARG A 495 14.60 -16.85 -20.63
CA ARG A 495 14.59 -15.47 -21.10
C ARG A 495 15.56 -14.60 -20.31
N LYS A 496 16.06 -13.54 -20.95
CA LYS A 496 16.88 -12.53 -20.30
C LYS A 496 16.00 -11.45 -19.69
N VAL A 497 16.26 -11.09 -18.45
CA VAL A 497 15.57 -10.01 -17.75
C VAL A 497 16.57 -8.91 -17.40
N THR A 498 16.22 -7.67 -17.70
CA THR A 498 17.04 -6.50 -17.36
C THR A 498 16.31 -5.65 -16.33
N GLN A 499 16.94 -5.45 -15.18
CA GLN A 499 16.42 -4.61 -14.12
C GLN A 499 17.45 -3.54 -13.76
N LYS A 500 17.17 -2.28 -14.04
CA LYS A 500 18.08 -1.15 -13.85
C LYS A 500 19.37 -1.32 -14.64
N LYS A 501 20.50 -1.65 -13.98
CA LYS A 501 21.82 -1.86 -14.59
C LYS A 501 22.31 -3.30 -14.50
N SER A 502 21.47 -4.21 -13.98
CA SER A 502 21.80 -5.63 -13.86
C SER A 502 20.89 -6.46 -14.78
N SER A 503 21.43 -7.55 -15.31
CA SER A 503 20.64 -8.53 -16.05
C SER A 503 20.84 -9.90 -15.41
N PHE A 504 19.81 -10.72 -15.49
CA PHE A 504 19.77 -12.09 -15.05
C PHE A 504 18.93 -12.92 -16.05
N TYR A 505 18.88 -14.21 -15.87
CA TYR A 505 18.08 -15.09 -16.71
C TYR A 505 17.03 -15.79 -15.86
N GLU A 506 15.87 -15.96 -16.44
CA GLU A 506 14.79 -16.79 -15.96
C GLU A 506 14.75 -18.07 -16.77
N VAL A 507 14.65 -19.21 -16.09
CA VAL A 507 14.74 -20.56 -16.67
C VAL A 507 13.56 -21.39 -16.21
N VAL A 508 12.98 -22.14 -17.13
CA VAL A 508 11.93 -23.15 -16.85
C VAL A 508 12.52 -24.53 -17.10
N LEU A 509 12.40 -25.42 -16.13
CA LEU A 509 12.83 -26.82 -16.18
C LEU A 509 11.65 -27.74 -16.50
N ASP A 510 11.87 -28.90 -17.11
CA ASP A 510 10.86 -29.94 -17.30
C ASP A 510 10.45 -30.60 -15.97
N HIS A 511 11.40 -30.96 -15.14
CA HIS A 511 11.21 -31.46 -13.79
C HIS A 511 11.91 -30.51 -12.82
N THR A 512 11.23 -30.10 -11.76
CA THR A 512 11.86 -29.21 -10.78
C THR A 512 11.59 -29.64 -9.34
N PRO A 513 12.65 -29.82 -8.54
CA PRO A 513 12.52 -29.97 -7.10
C PRO A 513 12.39 -28.62 -6.39
N PHE A 514 12.59 -27.48 -7.08
CA PHE A 514 12.58 -26.14 -6.48
C PHE A 514 11.16 -25.62 -6.28
N TYR A 515 10.83 -25.30 -5.06
CA TYR A 515 9.57 -24.62 -4.72
C TYR A 515 9.59 -23.17 -5.21
N GLY A 516 8.60 -22.80 -6.00
CA GLY A 516 8.39 -21.40 -6.43
C GLY A 516 7.68 -20.61 -5.36
N GLU A 517 8.10 -19.35 -5.12
CA GLU A 517 7.50 -18.45 -4.12
C GLU A 517 5.98 -18.42 -4.22
N MET A 518 5.28 -18.90 -3.20
CA MET A 518 3.81 -18.94 -3.12
C MET A 518 3.36 -19.08 -1.65
N GLY A 519 2.14 -18.60 -1.34
CA GLY A 519 1.53 -18.78 -0.01
C GLY A 519 2.32 -18.16 1.14
N GLY A 520 3.19 -17.18 0.85
CA GLY A 520 4.06 -16.53 1.82
C GLY A 520 5.41 -17.23 2.06
N GLN A 521 5.61 -18.45 1.54
CA GLN A 521 6.92 -19.12 1.56
C GLN A 521 7.78 -18.62 0.41
N VAL A 522 9.03 -18.24 0.69
CA VAL A 522 10.03 -17.84 -0.32
C VAL A 522 10.39 -18.99 -1.24
N GLY A 523 10.86 -18.67 -2.45
CA GLY A 523 11.35 -19.65 -3.40
C GLY A 523 12.63 -20.31 -2.95
N ASP A 524 12.83 -21.58 -3.34
CA ASP A 524 14.04 -22.29 -3.06
C ASP A 524 15.24 -21.76 -3.84
N GLN A 525 16.40 -21.97 -3.30
CA GLN A 525 17.71 -21.72 -3.88
C GLN A 525 18.47 -23.04 -4.03
N GLY A 526 19.52 -23.04 -4.84
CA GLY A 526 20.37 -24.20 -5.00
C GLY A 526 21.17 -24.18 -6.31
N ASP A 527 21.42 -25.32 -6.89
CA ASP A 527 22.32 -25.46 -8.04
C ASP A 527 21.73 -26.32 -9.16
N LEU A 528 22.04 -25.96 -10.40
CA LEU A 528 21.96 -26.83 -11.58
C LEU A 528 23.36 -27.34 -11.86
N VAL A 529 23.55 -28.64 -11.74
CA VAL A 529 24.84 -29.30 -11.89
C VAL A 529 24.83 -30.14 -13.17
N SER A 530 25.78 -29.87 -14.08
CA SER A 530 26.08 -30.72 -15.23
C SER A 530 27.47 -31.33 -15.11
N GLU A 531 27.88 -32.16 -16.05
CA GLU A 531 29.25 -32.73 -16.06
C GLU A 531 30.35 -31.68 -16.04
N ASN A 532 30.12 -30.49 -16.64
CA ASN A 532 31.15 -29.52 -16.93
C ASN A 532 31.01 -28.22 -16.11
N GLU A 533 29.84 -27.96 -15.48
CA GLU A 533 29.61 -26.71 -14.77
C GLU A 533 28.51 -26.82 -13.71
N THR A 534 28.54 -25.90 -12.76
CA THR A 534 27.48 -25.68 -11.79
C THR A 534 26.97 -24.26 -11.93
N VAL A 535 25.67 -24.09 -12.07
CA VAL A 535 24.98 -22.80 -12.17
C VAL A 535 24.09 -22.60 -10.96
N HIS A 536 24.33 -21.54 -10.22
CA HIS A 536 23.58 -21.24 -9.01
C HIS A 536 22.20 -20.63 -9.30
N ILE A 537 21.13 -21.23 -8.78
CA ILE A 537 19.78 -20.70 -8.73
C ILE A 537 19.67 -19.82 -7.48
N ILE A 538 19.54 -18.51 -7.69
CA ILE A 538 19.52 -17.52 -6.60
C ILE A 538 18.13 -17.29 -5.99
N ASP A 539 17.08 -17.66 -6.71
CA ASP A 539 15.69 -17.57 -6.28
C ASP A 539 14.80 -18.38 -7.23
N THR A 540 13.64 -18.79 -6.77
CA THR A 540 12.62 -19.46 -7.59
C THR A 540 11.28 -18.76 -7.40
N LYS A 541 10.77 -18.15 -8.46
CA LYS A 541 9.48 -17.44 -8.49
C LYS A 541 8.40 -18.32 -9.08
N ARG A 542 7.15 -17.91 -8.88
CA ARG A 542 6.01 -18.53 -9.55
C ARG A 542 5.41 -17.57 -10.56
N GLU A 543 5.24 -18.01 -11.79
CA GLU A 543 4.57 -17.27 -12.86
C GLU A 543 3.71 -18.24 -13.66
N ASN A 544 2.42 -17.93 -13.83
CA ASN A 544 1.46 -18.74 -14.59
C ASN A 544 1.49 -20.25 -14.19
N ASN A 545 1.44 -20.53 -12.90
CA ASN A 545 1.53 -21.86 -12.31
C ASN A 545 2.84 -22.63 -12.55
N GLN A 546 3.89 -21.98 -13.03
CA GLN A 546 5.20 -22.58 -13.25
C GLN A 546 6.24 -22.00 -12.28
N SER A 547 7.19 -22.84 -11.89
CA SER A 547 8.38 -22.41 -11.15
C SER A 547 9.39 -21.81 -12.12
N ILE A 548 9.74 -20.56 -11.91
CA ILE A 548 10.73 -19.81 -12.70
C ILE A 548 12.00 -19.67 -11.89
N HIS A 549 13.09 -20.29 -12.38
CA HIS A 549 14.38 -20.29 -11.70
C HIS A 549 15.20 -19.10 -12.13
N ILE A 550 15.71 -18.32 -11.20
CA ILE A 550 16.50 -17.12 -11.46
C ILE A 550 17.98 -17.45 -11.35
N ILE A 551 18.72 -17.22 -12.42
CA ILE A 551 20.17 -17.45 -12.51
C ILE A 551 20.89 -16.20 -13.02
N LYS A 552 22.12 -15.97 -12.57
CA LYS A 552 22.90 -14.79 -13.03
C LYS A 552 23.44 -14.94 -14.44
N GLN A 553 23.79 -16.15 -14.83
CA GLN A 553 24.40 -16.47 -16.12
C GLN A 553 23.83 -17.78 -16.64
N LEU A 554 23.56 -17.85 -17.94
CA LEU A 554 23.16 -19.10 -18.57
C LEU A 554 24.31 -20.12 -18.53
N PRO A 555 23.99 -21.44 -18.43
CA PRO A 555 24.96 -22.49 -18.70
C PRO A 555 25.59 -22.31 -20.07
N LYS A 556 26.84 -22.76 -20.23
CA LYS A 556 27.54 -22.75 -21.52
C LYS A 556 26.84 -23.64 -22.56
N GLU A 557 26.26 -24.74 -22.06
CA GLU A 557 25.46 -25.69 -22.86
C GLU A 557 24.05 -25.80 -22.26
N PRO A 558 23.12 -24.88 -22.59
CA PRO A 558 21.78 -24.87 -21.99
C PRO A 558 20.93 -26.10 -22.36
N THR A 559 21.35 -26.85 -23.37
CA THR A 559 20.68 -28.10 -23.83
C THR A 559 21.20 -29.36 -23.15
N ALA A 560 22.19 -29.25 -22.26
CA ALA A 560 22.73 -30.39 -21.50
C ALA A 560 21.70 -30.96 -20.52
N ASP A 561 22.02 -32.14 -20.01
CA ASP A 561 21.32 -32.75 -18.89
C ASP A 561 21.85 -32.16 -17.58
N PHE A 562 20.97 -31.81 -16.64
CA PHE A 562 21.31 -31.23 -15.37
C PHE A 562 20.76 -32.05 -14.21
N MET A 563 21.49 -32.05 -13.10
CA MET A 563 20.94 -32.41 -11.80
C MET A 563 20.54 -31.13 -11.08
N ALA A 564 19.26 -30.95 -10.81
CA ALA A 564 18.71 -29.85 -10.02
C ALA A 564 18.82 -30.20 -8.55
N CYS A 565 19.65 -29.46 -7.79
CA CYS A 565 19.96 -29.71 -6.39
C CYS A 565 19.52 -28.54 -5.52
N VAL A 566 18.57 -28.76 -4.63
CA VAL A 566 18.06 -27.71 -3.72
C VAL A 566 19.02 -27.50 -2.54
N ASP A 567 19.17 -26.26 -2.06
CA ASP A 567 19.82 -25.93 -0.79
C ASP A 567 18.98 -26.50 0.37
N VAL A 568 19.37 -27.70 0.83
CA VAL A 568 18.60 -28.48 1.82
C VAL A 568 18.53 -27.74 3.17
N ASP A 569 19.62 -27.06 3.59
CA ASP A 569 19.65 -26.36 4.87
C ASP A 569 18.63 -25.21 4.91
N LYS A 570 18.53 -24.44 3.82
CA LYS A 570 17.52 -23.38 3.69
C LYS A 570 16.11 -23.92 3.57
N ARG A 571 15.93 -24.99 2.81
CA ARG A 571 14.61 -25.64 2.66
C ARG A 571 14.11 -26.18 4.00
N GLU A 572 14.96 -26.84 4.78
CA GLU A 572 14.60 -27.35 6.09
C GLU A 572 14.22 -26.22 7.06
N GLY A 573 14.98 -25.13 7.08
CA GLY A 573 14.62 -23.94 7.85
C GLY A 573 13.26 -23.36 7.45
N SER A 574 13.01 -23.21 6.15
CA SER A 574 11.73 -22.75 5.61
C SER A 574 10.59 -23.71 5.95
N ALA A 575 10.80 -25.02 5.85
CA ALA A 575 9.81 -26.03 6.19
C ALA A 575 9.44 -26.01 7.70
N CYS A 576 10.44 -25.81 8.58
CA CYS A 576 10.21 -25.64 10.02
C CYS A 576 9.37 -24.40 10.29
N ASN A 577 9.73 -23.27 9.71
CA ASN A 577 9.01 -22.01 9.84
C ASN A 577 7.59 -22.09 9.25
N HIS A 578 7.41 -22.76 8.11
CA HIS A 578 6.10 -22.92 7.48
C HIS A 578 5.18 -23.79 8.35
N THR A 579 5.68 -24.93 8.81
CA THR A 579 4.89 -25.80 9.70
C THR A 579 4.55 -25.08 11.00
N ALA A 580 5.51 -24.35 11.59
CA ALA A 580 5.25 -23.52 12.78
C ALA A 580 4.21 -22.42 12.51
N THR A 581 4.09 -21.91 11.28
CA THR A 581 3.04 -20.96 10.91
C THR A 581 1.65 -21.55 11.02
N HIS A 582 1.45 -22.80 10.59
CA HIS A 582 0.19 -23.53 10.75
C HIS A 582 -0.14 -23.78 12.23
N LEU A 583 0.86 -24.19 13.03
CA LEU A 583 0.66 -24.37 14.47
C LEU A 583 0.34 -23.05 15.19
N LEU A 584 0.95 -21.94 14.72
CA LEU A 584 0.70 -20.59 15.22
C LEU A 584 -0.72 -20.13 14.92
N ASP A 585 -1.23 -20.34 13.70
CA ASP A 585 -2.60 -20.01 13.32
C ASP A 585 -3.60 -20.73 14.22
N TYR A 586 -3.39 -22.03 14.40
CA TYR A 586 -4.21 -22.83 15.32
C TYR A 586 -4.15 -22.28 16.76
N ALA A 587 -2.95 -21.99 17.28
CA ALA A 587 -2.79 -21.49 18.64
C ALA A 587 -3.40 -20.10 18.85
N LEU A 588 -3.26 -19.20 17.87
CA LEU A 588 -3.89 -17.87 17.92
C LEU A 588 -5.41 -17.97 17.96
N LYS A 589 -6.04 -18.86 17.18
CA LYS A 589 -7.48 -19.12 17.23
C LYS A 589 -7.94 -19.67 18.58
N GLN A 590 -7.12 -20.51 19.21
CA GLN A 590 -7.44 -21.03 20.57
C GLN A 590 -7.39 -19.95 21.64
N VAL A 591 -6.42 -19.03 21.59
CA VAL A 591 -6.18 -18.02 22.63
C VAL A 591 -6.98 -16.74 22.40
N LEU A 592 -7.12 -16.31 21.14
CA LEU A 592 -7.74 -15.04 20.78
C LEU A 592 -9.17 -15.19 20.26
N GLY A 593 -9.58 -16.42 19.90
CA GLY A 593 -10.91 -16.74 19.41
C GLY A 593 -10.94 -17.18 17.93
N PRO A 594 -12.00 -17.90 17.53
CA PRO A 594 -12.11 -18.53 16.20
C PRO A 594 -12.22 -17.51 15.06
N GLN A 595 -12.50 -16.25 15.36
CA GLN A 595 -12.57 -15.15 14.38
C GLN A 595 -11.19 -14.69 13.89
N VAL A 596 -10.09 -15.19 14.47
CA VAL A 596 -8.74 -14.89 13.98
C VAL A 596 -8.51 -15.58 12.65
N GLU A 597 -8.13 -14.80 11.64
CA GLU A 597 -7.84 -15.28 10.30
C GLU A 597 -6.50 -14.73 9.82
N GLN A 598 -5.76 -15.53 9.10
CA GLN A 598 -4.55 -15.08 8.42
C GLN A 598 -4.88 -14.02 7.37
N LYS A 599 -4.13 -12.90 7.39
CA LYS A 599 -4.20 -11.83 6.39
C LYS A 599 -2.94 -11.69 5.56
N GLY A 600 -1.89 -12.37 5.94
CA GLY A 600 -0.64 -12.47 5.22
C GLY A 600 0.35 -13.31 5.98
N SER A 601 1.34 -13.86 5.28
CA SER A 601 2.47 -14.57 5.87
C SER A 601 3.74 -14.29 5.07
N TYR A 602 4.87 -14.50 5.72
CA TYR A 602 6.18 -14.56 5.10
C TYR A 602 7.00 -15.59 5.85
N VAL A 603 7.58 -16.51 5.10
CA VAL A 603 8.32 -17.65 5.64
C VAL A 603 9.60 -17.83 4.83
N ASP A 604 10.75 -17.72 5.50
CA ASP A 604 12.04 -18.09 4.99
C ASP A 604 12.79 -19.03 5.95
N ASP A 605 14.06 -19.28 5.73
CA ASP A 605 14.89 -20.15 6.55
C ASP A 605 15.23 -19.56 7.94
N LYS A 606 14.99 -18.27 8.15
CA LYS A 606 15.40 -17.53 9.36
C LYS A 606 14.25 -17.11 10.24
N ILE A 607 13.15 -16.69 9.62
CA ILE A 607 12.04 -16.06 10.33
C ILE A 607 10.70 -16.43 9.69
N LEU A 608 9.68 -16.51 10.50
CA LEU A 608 8.30 -16.47 10.03
C LEU A 608 7.61 -15.19 10.50
N ARG A 609 6.78 -14.63 9.64
CA ARG A 609 5.88 -13.51 9.95
C ARG A 609 4.45 -13.92 9.65
N PHE A 610 3.58 -13.63 10.58
CA PHE A 610 2.16 -13.97 10.49
C PHE A 610 1.31 -12.73 10.77
N ASP A 611 0.56 -12.29 9.79
CA ASP A 611 -0.36 -11.17 9.87
C ASP A 611 -1.79 -11.71 10.04
N PHE A 612 -2.50 -11.24 11.04
CA PHE A 612 -3.85 -11.70 11.35
C PHE A 612 -4.75 -10.54 11.79
N ASN A 613 -6.07 -10.74 11.63
CA ASN A 613 -7.05 -9.77 12.06
C ASN A 613 -7.21 -9.79 13.58
N TYR A 614 -6.78 -8.71 14.23
CA TYR A 614 -7.03 -8.48 15.64
C TYR A 614 -6.90 -6.99 15.97
N PHE A 615 -7.87 -6.42 16.68
CA PHE A 615 -7.99 -4.98 16.84
C PHE A 615 -7.25 -4.41 18.05
N GLU A 616 -6.90 -5.25 19.02
CA GLU A 616 -6.21 -4.86 20.24
C GLU A 616 -4.76 -5.34 20.22
N LYS A 617 -3.92 -4.74 21.07
CA LYS A 617 -2.60 -5.30 21.34
C LYS A 617 -2.75 -6.65 22.03
N VAL A 618 -2.03 -7.66 21.54
CA VAL A 618 -2.00 -8.96 22.22
C VAL A 618 -1.11 -8.82 23.46
N SER A 619 -1.65 -9.18 24.64
CA SER A 619 -0.88 -9.06 25.88
C SER A 619 0.24 -10.10 25.95
N ASP A 620 1.28 -9.80 26.74
CA ASP A 620 2.44 -10.70 26.90
C ASP A 620 2.04 -12.07 27.46
N GLU A 621 0.98 -12.12 28.32
CA GLU A 621 0.45 -13.36 28.84
C GLU A 621 -0.17 -14.23 27.73
N LYS A 622 -0.96 -13.62 26.84
CA LYS A 622 -1.56 -14.32 25.68
C LYS A 622 -0.50 -14.78 24.70
N ILE A 623 0.53 -13.95 24.44
CA ILE A 623 1.68 -14.33 23.61
C ILE A 623 2.37 -15.57 24.19
N ARG A 624 2.63 -15.59 25.50
CA ARG A 624 3.22 -16.77 26.17
C ARG A 624 2.32 -18.00 26.12
N GLU A 625 1.01 -17.82 26.17
CA GLU A 625 0.06 -18.92 26.02
C GLU A 625 0.10 -19.52 24.62
N VAL A 626 0.11 -18.68 23.59
CA VAL A 626 0.30 -19.10 22.18
C VAL A 626 1.61 -19.89 22.02
N GLU A 627 2.73 -19.37 22.53
CA GLU A 627 4.02 -20.08 22.50
C GLU A 627 3.96 -21.44 23.18
N ARG A 628 3.27 -21.54 24.34
CA ARG A 628 3.14 -22.82 25.06
C ARG A 628 2.36 -23.85 24.25
N ILE A 629 1.29 -23.44 23.57
CA ILE A 629 0.49 -24.32 22.71
C ILE A 629 1.33 -24.82 21.54
N VAL A 630 1.98 -23.91 20.80
CA VAL A 630 2.84 -24.29 19.66
C VAL A 630 3.95 -25.24 20.10
N ASN A 631 4.71 -24.88 21.15
CA ASN A 631 5.79 -25.72 21.68
C ASN A 631 5.30 -27.05 22.27
N LYS A 632 4.07 -27.12 22.76
CA LYS A 632 3.44 -28.39 23.14
C LYS A 632 3.24 -29.28 21.93
N MET A 633 2.65 -28.77 20.84
CA MET A 633 2.44 -29.52 19.60
C MET A 633 3.78 -29.97 18.97
N ILE A 634 4.84 -29.16 19.09
CA ILE A 634 6.20 -29.54 18.67
C ILE A 634 6.69 -30.76 19.46
N ARG A 635 6.56 -30.76 20.80
CA ARG A 635 6.98 -31.87 21.66
C ARG A 635 6.14 -33.14 21.51
N GLU A 636 4.90 -33.02 21.02
CA GLU A 636 4.03 -34.15 20.72
C GLU A 636 4.47 -34.90 19.45
N ASP A 637 5.39 -34.32 18.66
CA ASP A 637 5.97 -34.89 17.47
C ASP A 637 4.91 -35.41 16.49
N LEU A 638 3.93 -34.53 16.19
CA LEU A 638 2.78 -34.89 15.34
C LEU A 638 3.26 -35.15 13.90
N PRO A 639 2.94 -36.30 13.30
CA PRO A 639 3.33 -36.61 11.94
C PRO A 639 2.59 -35.75 10.92
N LEU A 640 3.23 -35.51 9.77
CA LEU A 640 2.59 -34.94 8.58
C LEU A 640 1.57 -35.96 8.04
N ASP A 641 0.32 -35.57 8.00
CA ASP A 641 -0.76 -36.26 7.31
C ASP A 641 -1.19 -35.38 6.13
N GLU A 642 -0.81 -35.79 4.92
CA GLU A 642 -1.09 -35.02 3.70
C GLU A 642 -1.97 -35.78 2.72
N HIS A 643 -2.91 -35.04 2.11
CA HIS A 643 -3.77 -35.55 1.06
C HIS A 643 -3.56 -34.68 -0.19
N ARG A 644 -2.91 -35.24 -1.20
CA ARG A 644 -2.65 -34.59 -2.49
C ARG A 644 -3.85 -34.80 -3.42
N ASP A 645 -4.08 -33.83 -4.31
CA ASP A 645 -5.15 -33.90 -5.34
C ASP A 645 -6.56 -34.18 -4.80
N THR A 646 -6.86 -33.72 -3.59
CA THR A 646 -8.17 -33.92 -2.96
C THR A 646 -9.20 -32.97 -3.59
N PRO A 647 -10.38 -33.46 -4.01
CA PRO A 647 -11.47 -32.57 -4.42
C PRO A 647 -11.82 -31.55 -3.33
N ILE A 648 -12.02 -30.28 -3.72
CA ILE A 648 -12.16 -29.18 -2.76
C ILE A 648 -13.31 -29.38 -1.78
N GLU A 649 -14.42 -30.00 -2.21
CA GLU A 649 -15.56 -30.28 -1.37
C GLU A 649 -15.27 -31.39 -0.33
N GLU A 650 -14.48 -32.39 -0.68
CA GLU A 650 -14.02 -33.42 0.24
C GLU A 650 -13.04 -32.82 1.26
N ALA A 651 -12.13 -31.96 0.80
CA ALA A 651 -11.17 -31.26 1.65
C ALA A 651 -11.85 -30.37 2.69
N LYS A 652 -12.94 -29.68 2.33
CA LYS A 652 -13.77 -28.90 3.25
C LYS A 652 -14.46 -29.80 4.29
N GLN A 653 -14.91 -30.99 3.90
CA GLN A 653 -15.51 -31.97 4.83
C GLN A 653 -14.51 -32.49 5.88
N LEU A 654 -13.23 -32.53 5.55
CA LEU A 654 -12.15 -32.85 6.49
C LEU A 654 -11.94 -31.74 7.54
N GLY A 655 -12.61 -30.61 7.40
CA GLY A 655 -12.46 -29.45 8.27
C GLY A 655 -11.25 -28.58 7.96
N ALA A 656 -10.68 -28.75 6.76
CA ALA A 656 -9.50 -27.98 6.35
C ALA A 656 -9.86 -26.51 6.10
N ILE A 657 -9.01 -25.61 6.63
CA ILE A 657 -9.17 -24.18 6.48
C ILE A 657 -8.57 -23.72 5.15
N ALA A 658 -9.40 -23.07 4.35
CA ALA A 658 -8.96 -22.38 3.14
C ALA A 658 -8.50 -20.97 3.50
N LEU A 659 -7.35 -20.52 3.00
CA LEU A 659 -6.92 -19.14 3.15
C LEU A 659 -7.88 -18.23 2.38
N PHE A 660 -8.34 -17.19 3.04
CA PHE A 660 -9.27 -16.25 2.45
C PHE A 660 -8.60 -15.42 1.33
N GLY A 661 -9.30 -15.25 0.19
CA GLY A 661 -8.80 -14.51 -0.96
C GLY A 661 -7.82 -15.28 -1.85
N GLU A 662 -7.66 -16.59 -1.67
CA GLU A 662 -6.94 -17.47 -2.60
C GLU A 662 -7.90 -18.24 -3.49
N LYS A 663 -7.56 -18.35 -4.77
CA LYS A 663 -8.31 -19.16 -5.73
C LYS A 663 -7.72 -20.56 -5.78
N TYR A 664 -8.47 -21.51 -5.29
CA TYR A 664 -8.10 -22.93 -5.37
C TYR A 664 -8.68 -23.55 -6.64
N GLY A 665 -7.96 -24.48 -7.25
CA GLY A 665 -8.48 -25.31 -8.33
C GLY A 665 -9.51 -26.31 -7.80
N ASP A 666 -10.03 -27.15 -8.69
CA ASP A 666 -10.99 -28.22 -8.34
C ASP A 666 -10.40 -29.24 -7.36
N LYS A 667 -9.08 -29.36 -7.32
CA LYS A 667 -8.31 -30.21 -6.43
C LYS A 667 -7.31 -29.41 -5.64
N VAL A 668 -7.15 -29.74 -4.35
CA VAL A 668 -6.26 -29.06 -3.41
C VAL A 668 -5.40 -30.08 -2.65
N ARG A 669 -4.25 -29.59 -2.15
CA ARG A 669 -3.45 -30.34 -1.17
C ARG A 669 -3.87 -29.93 0.23
N VAL A 670 -4.22 -30.93 1.06
CA VAL A 670 -4.52 -30.76 2.49
C VAL A 670 -3.32 -31.17 3.30
N VAL A 671 -2.89 -30.30 4.22
CA VAL A 671 -1.80 -30.54 5.17
C VAL A 671 -2.37 -30.55 6.58
N LYS A 672 -2.09 -31.63 7.34
CA LYS A 672 -2.60 -31.80 8.69
C LYS A 672 -1.49 -32.18 9.66
N PHE A 673 -1.46 -31.48 10.82
CA PHE A 673 -0.67 -31.82 11.99
C PHE A 673 -1.58 -31.84 13.22
N GLY A 674 -2.07 -33.03 13.54
CA GLY A 674 -3.03 -33.19 14.64
C GLY A 674 -4.30 -32.35 14.41
N PRO A 675 -4.57 -31.33 15.26
CA PRO A 675 -5.75 -30.49 15.13
C PRO A 675 -5.61 -29.35 14.10
N SER A 676 -4.43 -29.05 13.61
CA SER A 676 -4.20 -28.06 12.55
C SER A 676 -4.39 -28.70 11.19
N ILE A 677 -5.35 -28.20 10.39
CA ILE A 677 -5.70 -28.74 9.07
C ILE A 677 -5.92 -27.57 8.11
N GLU A 678 -5.13 -27.48 7.05
CA GLU A 678 -5.16 -26.35 6.12
C GLU A 678 -4.96 -26.76 4.66
N PHE A 679 -5.48 -25.97 3.72
CA PHE A 679 -5.11 -26.05 2.31
C PHE A 679 -3.74 -25.42 2.13
N CYS A 680 -2.74 -26.19 1.79
CA CYS A 680 -1.39 -25.67 1.68
C CYS A 680 -0.56 -26.38 0.60
N GLY A 681 0.01 -25.57 -0.33
CA GLY A 681 0.96 -26.01 -1.35
C GLY A 681 2.43 -25.94 -0.91
N GLY A 682 2.72 -25.47 0.31
CA GLY A 682 4.08 -25.23 0.79
C GLY A 682 4.84 -26.48 1.22
N ILE A 683 6.12 -26.31 1.51
CA ILE A 683 6.99 -27.37 2.01
C ILE A 683 6.88 -27.46 3.54
N HIS A 684 6.73 -28.67 4.04
CA HIS A 684 6.55 -28.94 5.48
C HIS A 684 7.51 -30.00 6.00
N VAL A 685 7.76 -29.96 7.32
CA VAL A 685 8.52 -31.00 8.01
C VAL A 685 7.72 -32.33 8.05
N LYS A 686 8.41 -33.46 8.16
CA LYS A 686 7.78 -34.78 8.26
C LYS A 686 7.04 -35.00 9.58
N SER A 687 7.48 -34.33 10.65
CA SER A 687 6.79 -34.28 11.92
C SER A 687 7.13 -32.97 12.65
N THR A 688 6.25 -32.54 13.58
CA THR A 688 6.42 -31.28 14.29
C THR A 688 7.66 -31.24 15.19
N GLY A 689 8.18 -32.38 15.62
CA GLY A 689 9.40 -32.49 16.39
C GLY A 689 10.65 -31.91 15.68
N HIS A 690 10.69 -31.95 14.33
CA HIS A 690 11.77 -31.37 13.55
C HIS A 690 11.88 -29.84 13.67
N ILE A 691 10.81 -29.15 14.07
CA ILE A 691 10.81 -27.69 14.29
C ILE A 691 11.76 -27.32 15.46
N GLY A 692 11.95 -28.22 16.42
CA GLY A 692 12.80 -28.00 17.60
C GLY A 692 12.13 -27.07 18.61
N PHE A 693 12.42 -25.79 18.57
CA PHE A 693 11.86 -24.78 19.47
C PHE A 693 11.27 -23.59 18.70
N PHE A 694 10.13 -23.10 19.18
CA PHE A 694 9.42 -21.94 18.61
C PHE A 694 9.45 -20.77 19.61
N LYS A 695 9.81 -19.58 19.13
CA LYS A 695 9.87 -18.35 19.94
C LYS A 695 9.32 -17.16 19.21
N ILE A 696 8.31 -16.49 19.75
CA ILE A 696 7.83 -15.19 19.26
C ILE A 696 8.82 -14.11 19.72
N ILE A 697 9.29 -13.30 18.78
CA ILE A 697 10.25 -12.21 19.02
C ILE A 697 9.60 -10.84 19.00
N SER A 698 8.50 -10.66 18.26
CA SER A 698 7.80 -9.39 18.20
C SER A 698 6.31 -9.57 17.99
N GLU A 699 5.52 -8.61 18.49
CA GLU A 699 4.11 -8.42 18.21
C GLU A 699 3.86 -6.93 17.96
N SER A 700 3.27 -6.59 16.81
CA SER A 700 3.09 -5.20 16.38
C SER A 700 1.85 -5.00 15.53
N SER A 701 1.41 -3.74 15.38
CA SER A 701 0.36 -3.36 14.43
C SER A 701 0.97 -3.05 13.07
N VAL A 702 0.40 -3.60 12.00
CA VAL A 702 0.84 -3.38 10.61
C VAL A 702 -0.14 -2.48 9.87
N ALA A 703 -1.41 -2.67 10.11
CA ALA A 703 -2.50 -1.91 9.52
C ALA A 703 -3.67 -1.83 10.48
N ALA A 704 -4.69 -1.09 10.11
CA ALA A 704 -5.93 -1.01 10.87
C ALA A 704 -6.53 -2.41 11.09
N GLY A 705 -6.65 -2.82 12.35
CA GLY A 705 -7.19 -4.13 12.71
C GLY A 705 -6.32 -5.33 12.33
N ILE A 706 -5.06 -5.12 11.94
CA ILE A 706 -4.11 -6.18 11.59
C ILE A 706 -2.92 -6.13 12.52
N ARG A 707 -2.66 -7.27 13.15
CA ARG A 707 -1.49 -7.49 14.00
C ARG A 707 -0.52 -8.41 13.28
N ARG A 708 0.75 -8.23 13.54
CA ARG A 708 1.86 -9.05 13.06
C ARG A 708 2.55 -9.70 14.23
N VAL A 709 2.76 -11.01 14.14
CA VAL A 709 3.69 -11.76 14.97
C VAL A 709 4.89 -12.15 14.12
N GLU A 710 6.10 -11.97 14.67
CA GLU A 710 7.33 -12.50 14.12
C GLU A 710 7.89 -13.54 15.08
N ALA A 711 8.32 -14.67 14.54
CA ALA A 711 8.81 -15.78 15.35
C ALA A 711 9.98 -16.52 14.68
N LEU A 712 10.74 -17.21 15.49
CA LEU A 712 11.88 -18.02 15.11
C LEU A 712 11.62 -19.49 15.45
N THR A 713 12.22 -20.39 14.66
CA THR A 713 12.22 -21.83 14.95
C THR A 713 13.64 -22.41 14.92
N GLY A 714 13.81 -23.60 15.45
CA GLY A 714 15.03 -24.42 15.36
C GLY A 714 16.29 -23.64 15.67
N LYS A 715 17.25 -23.70 14.75
CA LYS A 715 18.56 -23.08 14.88
C LYS A 715 18.49 -21.57 15.12
N ALA A 716 17.60 -20.86 14.40
CA ALA A 716 17.45 -19.41 14.57
C ALA A 716 16.92 -19.04 15.98
N ALA A 717 16.02 -19.85 16.52
CA ALA A 717 15.53 -19.67 17.90
C ALA A 717 16.63 -19.96 18.95
N GLU A 718 17.45 -20.97 18.72
CA GLU A 718 18.61 -21.31 19.56
C GLU A 718 19.66 -20.17 19.57
N GLU A 719 20.04 -19.67 18.41
CA GLU A 719 20.94 -18.50 18.27
C GLU A 719 20.35 -17.25 18.96
N GLY A 720 19.04 -17.04 18.86
CA GLY A 720 18.33 -15.96 19.55
C GLY A 720 18.43 -16.08 21.08
N ILE A 721 18.35 -17.29 21.62
CA ILE A 721 18.50 -17.55 23.06
C ILE A 721 19.95 -17.25 23.49
N TYR A 722 20.95 -17.74 22.74
CA TYR A 722 22.36 -17.47 23.05
C TYR A 722 22.69 -15.97 23.02
N ALA A 723 22.15 -15.21 22.08
CA ALA A 723 22.34 -13.76 22.04
C ALA A 723 21.77 -13.05 23.28
N VAL A 724 20.63 -13.52 23.82
CA VAL A 724 20.07 -13.02 25.07
C VAL A 724 20.93 -13.42 26.25
N GLU A 725 21.42 -14.64 26.29
CA GLU A 725 22.33 -15.11 27.36
C GLU A 725 23.65 -14.33 27.36
N ASP A 726 24.25 -14.11 26.21
CA ASP A 726 25.49 -13.33 26.08
C ASP A 726 25.30 -11.89 26.57
N THR A 727 24.13 -11.27 26.18
CA THR A 727 23.79 -9.93 26.67
C THR A 727 23.64 -9.92 28.20
N LEU A 728 22.95 -10.91 28.78
CA LEU A 728 22.76 -11.04 30.22
C LEU A 728 24.08 -11.27 30.94
N ASN A 729 24.95 -12.11 30.38
CA ASN A 729 26.29 -12.37 30.93
C ASN A 729 27.16 -11.12 30.87
N GLY A 730 27.15 -10.37 29.74
CA GLY A 730 27.84 -9.08 29.63
C GLY A 730 27.37 -8.08 30.70
N ILE A 731 26.05 -8.00 30.96
CA ILE A 731 25.54 -7.16 32.04
C ILE A 731 26.02 -7.66 33.41
N ARG A 732 26.01 -8.99 33.66
CA ARG A 732 26.49 -9.56 34.89
C ARG A 732 27.97 -9.21 35.17
N GLU A 733 28.82 -9.27 34.16
CA GLU A 733 30.23 -8.89 34.25
C GLU A 733 30.42 -7.43 34.70
N LEU A 734 29.61 -6.50 34.16
CA LEU A 734 29.64 -5.09 34.56
C LEU A 734 29.32 -4.89 36.04
N PHE A 735 28.58 -5.82 36.65
CA PHE A 735 28.21 -5.81 38.07
C PHE A 735 28.92 -6.90 38.88
N ASN A 736 30.17 -7.22 38.50
CA ASN A 736 31.06 -8.16 39.20
C ASN A 736 30.44 -9.55 39.43
N ASN A 737 29.71 -10.06 38.45
CA ASN A 737 29.01 -11.35 38.48
C ASN A 737 28.06 -11.52 39.68
N ALA A 738 27.35 -10.46 40.01
CA ALA A 738 26.40 -10.45 41.13
C ALA A 738 25.37 -11.61 41.03
N LYS A 739 25.14 -12.33 42.09
CA LYS A 739 24.17 -13.44 42.13
C LYS A 739 22.72 -12.98 41.92
N ASN A 740 22.37 -11.81 42.44
CA ASN A 740 21.10 -11.15 42.19
C ASN A 740 21.31 -9.86 41.42
N LEU A 741 21.34 -9.99 40.09
CA LEU A 741 21.66 -8.90 39.18
C LEU A 741 20.63 -7.75 39.29
N GLN A 742 19.35 -8.07 39.38
CA GLN A 742 18.30 -7.07 39.47
C GLN A 742 18.45 -6.21 40.72
N ALA A 743 18.59 -6.82 41.88
CA ALA A 743 18.78 -6.09 43.15
C ALA A 743 20.07 -5.24 43.14
N THR A 744 21.14 -5.71 42.48
CA THR A 744 22.40 -4.96 42.37
C THR A 744 22.24 -3.75 41.45
N ILE A 745 21.52 -3.87 40.35
CA ILE A 745 21.20 -2.74 39.46
C ILE A 745 20.32 -1.72 40.15
N GLU A 746 19.27 -2.16 40.86
CA GLU A 746 18.38 -1.28 41.63
C GLU A 746 19.17 -0.52 42.71
N LYS A 747 20.07 -1.21 43.44
CA LYS A 747 20.96 -0.59 44.42
C LYS A 747 21.86 0.49 43.78
N SER A 748 22.46 0.18 42.62
CA SER A 748 23.36 1.13 41.92
C SER A 748 22.58 2.36 41.42
N ILE A 749 21.34 2.18 40.95
CA ILE A 749 20.46 3.28 40.53
C ILE A 749 20.13 4.17 41.72
N ASN A 750 19.79 3.58 42.86
CA ASN A 750 19.45 4.31 44.08
C ASN A 750 20.67 5.08 44.62
N GLU A 751 21.85 4.41 44.72
CA GLU A 751 23.12 5.05 45.11
C GLU A 751 23.46 6.23 44.18
N ASN A 752 23.31 6.07 42.86
CA ASN A 752 23.54 7.16 41.91
C ASN A 752 22.59 8.34 42.14
N SER A 753 21.32 8.05 42.46
CA SER A 753 20.30 9.07 42.79
C SER A 753 20.67 9.82 44.06
N GLU A 754 21.09 9.11 45.11
CA GLU A 754 21.53 9.71 46.38
C GLU A 754 22.79 10.55 46.20
N LEU A 755 23.81 10.04 45.50
CA LEU A 755 25.01 10.79 45.16
C LEU A 755 24.72 12.08 44.38
N LYS A 756 23.78 12.05 43.47
CA LYS A 756 23.35 13.26 42.76
C LYS A 756 22.70 14.30 43.67
N LYS A 757 21.86 13.86 44.60
CA LYS A 757 21.24 14.75 45.59
C LYS A 757 22.29 15.36 46.54
N GLU A 758 23.22 14.53 47.00
CA GLU A 758 24.32 14.97 47.88
C GLU A 758 25.23 15.97 47.15
N LEU A 759 25.60 15.69 45.92
CA LEU A 759 26.39 16.60 45.09
C LEU A 759 25.67 17.96 44.91
N GLU A 760 24.37 17.94 44.69
CA GLU A 760 23.58 19.17 44.53
C GLU A 760 23.51 19.95 45.86
N SER A 761 23.33 19.25 46.98
CA SER A 761 23.39 19.87 48.31
C SER A 761 24.78 20.54 48.59
N PHE A 762 25.89 19.84 48.29
CA PHE A 762 27.21 20.44 48.36
C PHE A 762 27.39 21.68 47.48
N ARG A 763 26.86 21.63 46.26
CA ARG A 763 26.89 22.77 45.35
C ARG A 763 26.12 23.97 45.91
N GLN A 764 24.93 23.76 46.49
CA GLN A 764 24.12 24.80 47.08
C GLN A 764 24.80 25.40 48.30
N GLN A 765 25.39 24.57 49.16
CA GLN A 765 26.15 25.03 50.34
C GLN A 765 27.36 25.86 49.91
N LYS A 766 28.09 25.42 48.90
CA LYS A 766 29.23 26.18 48.34
C LYS A 766 28.80 27.53 47.79
N VAL A 767 27.65 27.60 47.08
CA VAL A 767 27.10 28.85 46.56
C VAL A 767 26.71 29.79 47.72
N GLU A 768 26.14 29.26 48.81
CA GLU A 768 25.75 30.04 49.98
C GLU A 768 26.98 30.61 50.74
N ASP A 769 28.06 29.85 50.89
CA ASP A 769 29.29 30.31 51.48
C ASP A 769 29.97 31.40 50.60
N MET A 770 29.95 31.23 49.29
CA MET A 770 30.46 32.25 48.35
C MET A 770 29.61 33.53 48.42
N LYS A 771 28.30 33.44 48.47
CA LYS A 771 27.39 34.56 48.63
C LYS A 771 27.79 35.36 49.88
N ARG A 772 27.93 34.69 51.04
CA ARG A 772 28.30 35.35 52.30
C ARG A 772 29.58 36.14 52.15
N LYS A 773 30.65 35.55 51.60
CA LYS A 773 31.94 36.21 51.36
C LYS A 773 31.79 37.42 50.42
N LEU A 774 31.02 37.28 49.36
CA LEU A 774 30.83 38.34 48.36
C LEU A 774 30.06 39.53 48.92
N VAL A 775 29.06 39.26 49.75
CA VAL A 775 28.28 40.31 50.43
C VAL A 775 29.15 41.09 51.47
N GLU A 776 29.99 40.38 52.24
CA GLU A 776 30.92 40.95 53.20
C GLU A 776 32.01 41.81 52.53
N THR A 777 32.45 41.47 51.35
CA THR A 777 33.49 42.14 50.57
C THR A 777 32.95 43.16 49.56
N ALA A 778 31.66 43.42 49.56
CA ALA A 778 31.04 44.40 48.69
C ALA A 778 31.62 45.82 48.96
N LYS A 779 32.11 46.47 47.89
CA LYS A 779 32.68 47.85 47.99
C LYS A 779 31.58 48.89 47.79
N ASP A 780 31.61 49.96 48.57
CA ASP A 780 30.76 51.08 48.36
C ASP A 780 31.47 52.14 47.46
N VAL A 781 30.91 52.35 46.30
CA VAL A 781 31.42 53.32 45.33
C VAL A 781 30.27 54.28 45.00
N ASN A 782 30.37 55.52 45.49
CA ASN A 782 29.41 56.60 45.33
C ASN A 782 27.97 56.18 45.72
N GLY A 783 27.81 55.44 46.81
CA GLY A 783 26.53 54.90 47.28
C GLY A 783 26.02 53.65 46.58
N THR A 784 26.78 53.09 45.64
CA THR A 784 26.44 51.84 44.95
C THR A 784 27.31 50.66 45.50
N LYS A 785 26.68 49.60 45.90
CA LYS A 785 27.36 48.35 46.34
C LYS A 785 27.86 47.54 45.09
N VAL A 786 29.16 47.53 44.95
CA VAL A 786 29.85 46.86 43.85
C VAL A 786 30.43 45.55 44.33
N VAL A 787 29.96 44.42 43.72
CA VAL A 787 30.45 43.07 43.98
C VAL A 787 31.08 42.52 42.72
N THR A 788 32.37 42.20 42.77
CA THR A 788 33.11 41.63 41.66
C THR A 788 33.93 40.41 42.11
N ALA A 789 33.92 39.34 41.34
CA ALA A 789 34.74 38.16 41.60
C ALA A 789 34.99 37.35 40.34
N ILE A 790 36.13 36.60 40.33
CA ILE A 790 36.35 35.54 39.35
C ILE A 790 36.40 34.22 40.13
N LEU A 791 35.51 33.30 39.79
CA LEU A 791 35.31 32.06 40.55
C LEU A 791 35.37 30.81 39.65
N PRO A 792 35.98 29.70 40.12
CA PRO A 792 36.02 28.46 39.38
C PRO A 792 34.75 27.63 39.59
N ILE A 793 33.61 28.13 39.08
CA ILE A 793 32.30 27.54 39.26
C ILE A 793 31.55 27.36 37.90
N GLN A 794 30.60 26.44 37.90
CA GLN A 794 29.79 26.20 36.72
C GLN A 794 28.85 27.42 36.40
N PRO A 795 28.48 27.61 35.15
CA PRO A 795 27.61 28.73 34.74
C PRO A 795 26.29 28.81 35.51
N ASN A 796 25.65 27.69 35.80
CA ASN A 796 24.41 27.67 36.57
C ASN A 796 24.65 28.10 38.03
N SER A 797 25.73 27.66 38.65
CA SER A 797 26.09 28.08 40.00
C SER A 797 26.44 29.56 40.04
N ALA A 798 27.06 30.10 38.98
CA ALA A 798 27.31 31.56 38.87
C ALA A 798 26.01 32.34 38.74
N LYS A 799 25.04 31.83 38.00
CA LYS A 799 23.71 32.42 37.91
C LYS A 799 23.03 32.46 39.28
N ASP A 800 22.95 31.30 39.95
CA ASP A 800 22.33 31.21 41.27
C ASP A 800 22.99 32.14 42.30
N LEU A 801 24.33 32.22 42.22
CA LEU A 801 25.11 33.12 43.10
C LEU A 801 24.76 34.59 42.95
N VAL A 802 24.67 35.11 41.71
CA VAL A 802 24.33 36.55 41.49
C VAL A 802 22.91 36.86 41.90
N PHE A 803 21.96 35.92 41.75
CA PHE A 803 20.61 36.08 42.23
C PHE A 803 20.54 36.09 43.76
N LYS A 804 21.26 35.21 44.44
CA LYS A 804 21.36 35.19 45.92
C LYS A 804 22.08 36.40 46.49
N VAL A 805 23.09 36.94 45.78
CA VAL A 805 23.76 38.21 46.18
C VAL A 805 22.77 39.38 46.07
N ARG A 806 21.95 39.41 44.99
CA ARG A 806 20.90 40.42 44.84
C ARG A 806 19.83 40.32 45.94
N GLU A 807 19.43 39.13 46.36
CA GLU A 807 18.50 38.91 47.47
C GLU A 807 19.05 39.51 48.79
N ALA A 808 20.37 39.36 48.99
CA ALA A 808 21.04 39.87 50.19
C ALA A 808 21.31 41.40 50.13
N ILE A 809 21.48 41.95 48.92
CA ILE A 809 21.66 43.41 48.68
C ILE A 809 20.61 43.86 47.67
N PRO A 810 19.38 44.17 48.09
CA PRO A 810 18.26 44.36 47.17
C PRO A 810 18.28 45.75 46.45
N GLU A 811 19.03 46.74 46.99
CA GLU A 811 19.09 48.10 46.45
C GLU A 811 20.55 48.52 46.20
N HIS A 812 20.74 49.42 45.23
CA HIS A 812 22.03 49.98 44.85
C HIS A 812 23.12 48.92 44.54
N LEU A 813 22.75 47.76 43.94
CA LEU A 813 23.69 46.67 43.66
C LEU A 813 24.12 46.67 42.21
N VAL A 814 25.43 46.54 42.00
CA VAL A 814 26.09 46.08 40.74
C VAL A 814 26.91 44.84 41.07
N CYS A 815 26.49 43.69 40.63
CA CYS A 815 27.20 42.45 40.86
C CYS A 815 27.72 41.87 39.51
N VAL A 816 29.04 41.62 39.43
CA VAL A 816 29.70 41.11 38.22
C VAL A 816 30.53 39.91 38.60
N ILE A 817 30.13 38.72 38.14
CA ILE A 817 30.83 37.47 38.42
C ILE A 817 31.40 36.92 37.13
N GLY A 818 32.73 36.82 37.05
CA GLY A 818 33.43 36.02 36.10
C GLY A 818 33.45 34.58 36.58
N SER A 819 33.12 33.61 35.75
CA SER A 819 33.30 32.18 36.08
C SER A 819 34.10 31.48 35.01
N VAL A 820 34.91 30.49 35.43
CA VAL A 820 35.70 29.64 34.53
C VAL A 820 35.37 28.18 34.84
N HIS A 821 34.86 27.47 33.87
CA HIS A 821 34.59 26.05 33.98
C HIS A 821 35.06 25.33 32.70
N ASN A 822 35.92 24.29 32.83
CA ASN A 822 36.51 23.59 31.69
C ASN A 822 37.17 24.54 30.67
N ASP A 823 37.96 25.51 31.18
CA ASP A 823 38.69 26.53 30.42
C ASP A 823 37.77 27.51 29.64
N LYS A 824 36.48 27.44 29.82
CA LYS A 824 35.52 28.36 29.21
C LYS A 824 35.10 29.47 30.17
N PRO A 825 35.40 30.72 29.83
CA PRO A 825 35.00 31.85 30.65
C PRO A 825 33.54 32.20 30.41
N MET A 826 32.88 32.63 31.49
CA MET A 826 31.57 33.24 31.45
C MET A 826 31.53 34.46 32.33
N LEU A 827 30.85 35.51 31.87
CA LEU A 827 30.61 36.75 32.59
C LEU A 827 29.12 36.83 32.92
N SER A 828 28.78 37.01 34.21
CA SER A 828 27.41 37.21 34.69
C SER A 828 27.30 38.59 35.30
N VAL A 829 26.33 39.37 34.86
CA VAL A 829 26.07 40.75 35.34
C VAL A 829 24.65 40.80 35.89
N MET A 830 24.54 41.30 37.14
CA MET A 830 23.26 41.45 37.83
C MET A 830 23.18 42.88 38.44
N PHE A 831 22.02 43.50 38.27
CA PHE A 831 21.67 44.78 38.86
C PHE A 831 20.44 44.64 39.78
N SER A 832 20.38 45.44 40.84
CA SER A 832 19.15 45.68 41.59
C SER A 832 18.11 46.47 40.74
N GLU A 833 16.84 46.45 41.12
CA GLU A 833 15.78 47.07 40.33
C GLU A 833 15.89 48.58 40.18
N ASP A 834 16.27 49.26 41.26
CA ASP A 834 16.54 50.68 41.27
C ASP A 834 17.63 51.09 40.27
N MET A 835 18.70 50.29 40.17
CA MET A 835 19.80 50.53 39.21
C MET A 835 19.35 50.46 37.77
N VAL A 836 18.31 49.62 37.48
CA VAL A 836 17.71 49.50 36.15
C VAL A 836 16.74 50.67 35.87
N LYS A 837 15.89 51.05 36.86
CA LYS A 837 14.83 52.01 36.68
C LYS A 837 15.38 53.51 36.81
N ASP A 838 16.11 53.77 37.87
CA ASP A 838 16.50 55.16 38.20
C ASP A 838 17.80 55.56 37.47
N HIS A 839 18.69 54.63 37.19
CA HIS A 839 19.97 54.87 36.51
C HIS A 839 20.02 54.38 35.06
N SER A 840 18.88 53.90 34.51
CA SER A 840 18.74 53.45 33.13
C SER A 840 19.79 52.40 32.71
N ARG A 841 20.28 51.56 33.63
CA ARG A 841 21.31 50.56 33.38
C ARG A 841 20.68 49.29 32.76
N ASN A 842 21.38 48.67 31.81
CA ASN A 842 20.90 47.52 31.13
C ASN A 842 22.00 46.44 31.01
N ALA A 843 21.87 45.39 31.82
CA ALA A 843 22.86 44.28 31.87
C ALA A 843 23.08 43.64 30.51
N GLY A 844 22.01 43.45 29.69
CA GLY A 844 22.09 42.86 28.36
C GLY A 844 22.92 43.69 27.37
N LYS A 845 22.85 45.01 27.43
CA LYS A 845 23.69 45.89 26.60
C LYS A 845 25.15 45.93 27.11
N ILE A 846 25.35 46.04 28.39
CA ILE A 846 26.67 46.12 29.03
C ILE A 846 27.44 44.82 28.85
N VAL A 847 26.81 43.67 29.06
CA VAL A 847 27.48 42.39 28.93
C VAL A 847 27.94 42.10 27.50
N ARG A 848 27.21 42.60 26.49
CA ARG A 848 27.61 42.44 25.07
C ARG A 848 28.91 43.15 24.74
N GLU A 849 29.10 44.35 25.28
CA GLU A 849 30.33 45.11 25.07
C GLU A 849 31.48 44.50 25.84
N ALA A 850 31.28 44.09 27.10
CA ALA A 850 32.31 43.50 27.92
C ALA A 850 32.73 42.11 27.39
N ALA A 851 31.77 41.34 26.80
CA ALA A 851 32.02 40.01 26.22
C ALA A 851 33.03 40.00 25.07
N LYS A 852 33.23 41.09 24.37
CA LYS A 852 34.24 41.25 23.32
C LYS A 852 35.65 40.95 23.84
N LEU A 853 35.93 41.36 25.11
CA LEU A 853 37.22 41.14 25.74
C LEU A 853 37.52 39.69 26.12
N ILE A 854 36.50 38.83 26.25
CA ILE A 854 36.63 37.39 26.41
C ILE A 854 36.47 36.64 25.12
N LYS A 855 36.46 37.32 23.94
CA LYS A 855 36.20 36.77 22.62
C LYS A 855 34.89 35.98 22.58
N GLY A 856 33.84 36.57 23.12
CA GLY A 856 32.57 35.95 23.35
C GLY A 856 31.39 36.80 22.97
N GLY A 857 30.21 36.31 23.29
CA GLY A 857 28.94 36.99 23.10
C GLY A 857 27.89 36.52 24.10
N GLY A 858 26.87 37.32 24.27
CA GLY A 858 25.79 37.03 25.20
C GLY A 858 24.70 38.09 25.21
N GLY A 859 23.84 38.02 26.19
CA GLY A 859 22.76 38.98 26.41
C GLY A 859 21.88 38.55 27.57
N GLY A 860 20.75 39.20 27.71
CA GLY A 860 19.82 38.95 28.81
C GLY A 860 18.84 40.11 28.99
N GLN A 861 18.19 40.08 30.14
CA GLN A 861 17.26 41.08 30.59
C GLN A 861 17.97 42.31 31.13
N PRO A 862 17.30 43.48 31.30
CA PRO A 862 17.93 44.67 31.85
C PRO A 862 18.58 44.50 33.25
N HIS A 863 18.01 43.62 34.08
CA HIS A 863 18.51 43.36 35.44
C HIS A 863 19.53 42.22 35.51
N TYR A 864 19.56 41.32 34.54
CA TYR A 864 20.47 40.15 34.52
C TYR A 864 20.85 39.74 33.12
N ALA A 865 22.14 39.55 32.88
CA ALA A 865 22.63 39.04 31.60
C ALA A 865 23.90 38.18 31.78
N GLN A 866 24.11 37.27 30.85
CA GLN A 866 25.31 36.42 30.77
C GLN A 866 25.96 36.46 29.40
N ALA A 867 27.28 36.29 29.37
CA ALA A 867 28.03 36.11 28.14
C ALA A 867 29.10 35.00 28.32
N GLY A 868 29.17 34.11 27.36
CA GLY A 868 30.22 33.12 27.28
C GLY A 868 31.33 33.57 26.33
N GLY A 869 32.58 33.10 26.57
CA GLY A 869 33.72 33.47 25.76
C GLY A 869 34.69 32.29 25.52
N LYS A 870 35.77 32.60 24.79
CA LYS A 870 36.84 31.64 24.46
C LYS A 870 38.18 31.99 25.13
N ASP A 871 38.29 33.22 25.72
CA ASP A 871 39.54 33.73 26.28
C ASP A 871 39.36 34.05 27.77
N LYS A 872 39.82 33.12 28.63
CA LYS A 872 39.72 33.28 30.09
C LYS A 872 40.59 34.39 30.65
N ASN A 873 41.67 34.79 29.93
CA ASN A 873 42.57 35.85 30.39
C ASN A 873 41.94 37.24 30.26
N GLY A 874 40.91 37.36 29.40
CA GLY A 874 40.17 38.63 29.25
C GLY A 874 39.11 38.89 30.33
N LEU A 875 38.88 37.95 31.28
CA LEU A 875 37.82 38.07 32.29
C LEU A 875 37.97 39.28 33.21
N THR A 876 39.16 39.55 33.67
CA THR A 876 39.47 40.74 34.55
C THR A 876 39.14 42.02 33.79
N ALA A 877 39.65 42.16 32.56
CA ALA A 877 39.38 43.30 31.72
C ALA A 877 37.88 43.45 31.39
N ALA A 878 37.15 42.31 31.21
CA ALA A 878 35.72 42.29 30.97
C ALA A 878 34.91 42.79 32.22
N ILE A 879 35.34 42.41 33.43
CA ILE A 879 34.74 42.87 34.66
C ILE A 879 34.97 44.39 34.82
N ASP A 880 36.23 44.84 34.64
CA ASP A 880 36.58 46.29 34.71
C ASP A 880 35.78 47.12 33.68
N LYS A 881 35.59 46.54 32.47
CA LYS A 881 34.79 47.18 31.44
C LYS A 881 33.30 47.29 31.83
N VAL A 882 32.73 46.33 32.54
CA VAL A 882 31.38 46.44 33.08
C VAL A 882 31.28 47.59 34.10
N ILE A 883 32.26 47.72 35.01
CA ILE A 883 32.31 48.77 36.03
C ILE A 883 32.47 50.16 35.37
N GLU A 884 33.37 50.29 34.37
CA GLU A 884 33.52 51.48 33.54
C GLU A 884 32.20 51.93 32.88
N LEU A 885 31.54 50.97 32.23
CA LEU A 885 30.25 51.24 31.56
C LEU A 885 29.11 51.53 32.52
N CYS A 886 29.24 51.19 33.80
CA CYS A 886 28.35 51.59 34.87
C CYS A 886 28.73 52.97 35.48
N GLN A 887 29.82 53.64 35.04
CA GLN A 887 30.30 54.92 35.55
C GLN A 887 30.58 54.82 37.04
N LEU A 888 31.22 53.76 37.53
CA LEU A 888 31.56 53.49 38.93
C LEU A 888 33.06 53.44 39.13
#